data_b52e52dba308d7cb78f1e542c6972730
#
_entry.id   b52e52dba308d7cb78f1e542c6972730
#
_cell.length_a   1.000
_cell.length_b   1.000
_cell.length_c   1.000
_cell.angle_alpha   90.00
_cell.angle_beta   90.00
_cell.angle_gamma   90.00
#
_symmetry.space_group_name_H-M   'P 1'
#
loop_
_entity.id
_entity.type
_entity.pdbx_description
1 polymer ?
#
loop_
_entity_poly.entity_id
_entity_poly.type
_entity_poly.pdbx_seq_one_letter_code
_entity_poly.pdbx_strand_id
1 'polypeptide(L)'
;MNRRHFLECVAGVGAVATFGRGLHAAVTGSAQAGAVLPSGDSRLPDGTAYAAWEQPLTFSKTYYVDNGDPRADDNGPGTKARPFRTIDKAAQMLQPGERVVIASGVYRECVRPARGGTSPSQMISYEAAAGAKVVITGSEVLKDGWVQASVPSGGPGGGAGRGGGPAEAPVVTWRYEFSGAMFPDGYQPFALPSIMGSWAWLDTRVVDMGPFLRRRGLVFVDGTPLEPVEQQRELATPRLQPMPDFTVPAQPQNGLPPRRRGGPIMQEVGGSPDARVWVDPSGRAIQIRLASGTPADHVIEATTRQATFVPAQSGASFIRIKGITFQHAANAYPFPQSGMISCAGGDHWILEGNTIAWANGGGLSIGRDANSGSSRQAGASHILRRNTIRYCGVEGIGGMGTSNTLIEDNVIEWCGWADAERGWEAAGAKFHNARNLLFRRNVVRHMRHANAIWLDVGNANCRLTRNVFADVVSVSAAVHMEMTTDTNQIDNNVIWDVRNAEPGTPGQRGCAGSGIFVNATDKLIVAQNLIGRCDNAALFAITRPDRRGSGTGTGNVVSNNILAKCDRSALVFLHPANEADGNVYVGMSARFQGYGEGDARQSVDLETWRRAHGWDTNSVVADAQIDFDPDTLQLTMAIQQPLPRVNAVNHIEIDILGNDAGATRAAGPLANPGAQREWKVDPRSQPTAVPDGRASRRD
;
A
#
# COMPACT_ATOMS: atom_id res chain seq x y z
N MET A 1 -3.79 26.94 -1.98
CA MET A 1 -4.83 26.48 -2.92
C MET A 1 -6.16 26.42 -2.18
N ASN A 2 -7.22 27.03 -2.70
CA ASN A 2 -8.50 27.10 -2.02
C ASN A 2 -9.26 25.77 -2.19
N ARG A 3 -9.97 25.32 -1.15
CA ARG A 3 -10.76 24.07 -1.08
C ARG A 3 -11.68 23.84 -2.30
N ARG A 4 -12.19 24.92 -2.89
CA ARG A 4 -13.01 24.88 -4.10
C ARG A 4 -12.21 24.45 -5.33
N HIS A 5 -11.01 24.92 -5.51
CA HIS A 5 -10.12 24.52 -6.61
C HIS A 5 -9.64 23.07 -6.52
N PHE A 6 -9.45 22.59 -5.29
CA PHE A 6 -9.09 21.19 -5.06
C PHE A 6 -10.23 20.22 -5.41
N LEU A 7 -11.46 20.55 -4.99
CA LEU A 7 -12.65 19.75 -5.34
C LEU A 7 -12.97 19.81 -6.85
N GLU A 8 -12.64 20.91 -7.51
CA GLU A 8 -12.76 21.06 -8.96
C GLU A 8 -11.69 20.26 -9.72
N CYS A 9 -10.48 20.13 -9.20
CA CYS A 9 -9.45 19.24 -9.77
C CYS A 9 -9.79 17.76 -9.62
N VAL A 10 -10.40 17.35 -8.52
CA VAL A 10 -10.88 15.95 -8.32
C VAL A 10 -12.19 15.71 -9.09
N ALA A 11 -13.07 16.72 -9.21
CA ALA A 11 -14.29 16.65 -10.01
C ALA A 11 -14.06 16.76 -11.53
N GLY A 12 -12.95 17.36 -11.95
CA GLY A 12 -12.60 17.55 -13.37
C GLY A 12 -12.27 16.26 -14.13
N VAL A 13 -12.05 15.13 -13.43
CA VAL A 13 -11.84 13.81 -14.07
C VAL A 13 -13.16 13.14 -14.48
N GLY A 14 -14.30 13.72 -14.15
CA GLY A 14 -15.64 13.18 -14.42
C GLY A 14 -16.34 13.71 -15.69
N ALA A 15 -15.65 14.37 -16.61
CA ALA A 15 -16.22 14.70 -17.92
C ALA A 15 -16.18 13.46 -18.82
N VAL A 16 -17.20 12.63 -18.73
CA VAL A 16 -17.52 11.65 -19.77
C VAL A 16 -17.96 12.42 -21.00
N ALA A 17 -17.04 12.58 -21.95
CA ALA A 17 -17.38 12.95 -23.31
C ALA A 17 -18.19 11.78 -23.90
N THR A 18 -19.44 12.00 -24.20
CA THR A 18 -20.24 11.17 -25.10
C THR A 18 -19.59 11.22 -26.47
N PHE A 19 -18.71 10.28 -26.77
CA PHE A 19 -18.23 10.06 -28.12
C PHE A 19 -19.16 9.10 -28.85
N GLY A 20 -19.68 9.62 -29.94
CA GLY A 20 -20.48 8.88 -30.90
C GLY A 20 -19.74 7.67 -31.48
N ARG A 21 -20.53 6.68 -31.87
CA ARG A 21 -20.12 5.51 -32.63
C ARG A 21 -19.32 5.95 -33.87
N GLY A 22 -18.05 5.57 -33.94
CA GLY A 22 -17.22 5.83 -35.11
C GLY A 22 -16.02 4.89 -35.18
N LEU A 23 -16.10 3.93 -36.08
CA LEU A 23 -15.05 3.12 -36.71
C LEU A 23 -14.03 2.41 -35.79
N HIS A 24 -14.29 1.13 -35.60
CA HIS A 24 -13.24 0.14 -35.36
C HIS A 24 -12.40 -0.01 -36.64
N ALA A 25 -11.25 0.61 -36.70
CA ALA A 25 -10.21 0.19 -37.62
C ALA A 25 -9.59 -1.10 -37.00
N ALA A 26 -9.84 -2.22 -37.64
CA ALA A 26 -9.19 -3.47 -37.33
C ALA A 26 -7.69 -3.33 -37.66
N VAL A 27 -6.86 -3.19 -36.62
CA VAL A 27 -5.42 -3.42 -36.79
C VAL A 27 -5.23 -4.94 -36.82
N THR A 28 -5.19 -5.51 -38.00
CA THR A 28 -4.74 -6.89 -38.24
C THR A 28 -3.21 -6.93 -38.11
N GLY A 29 -2.71 -6.78 -36.91
CA GLY A 29 -1.35 -7.23 -36.55
C GLY A 29 -1.44 -8.69 -36.12
N SER A 30 -0.70 -9.56 -36.79
CA SER A 30 -0.53 -10.95 -36.38
C SER A 30 0.08 -10.98 -34.97
N ALA A 31 -0.76 -11.15 -33.95
CA ALA A 31 -0.33 -11.37 -32.60
C ALA A 31 0.37 -12.74 -32.59
N GLN A 32 1.70 -12.75 -32.53
CA GLN A 32 2.44 -13.93 -32.08
C GLN A 32 1.94 -14.23 -30.67
N ALA A 33 1.43 -15.45 -30.50
CA ALA A 33 0.87 -15.92 -29.24
C ALA A 33 1.89 -15.74 -28.10
N GLY A 34 1.66 -14.77 -27.22
CA GLY A 34 2.36 -14.65 -25.97
C GLY A 34 2.17 -15.95 -25.15
N ALA A 35 3.13 -16.27 -24.30
CA ALA A 35 3.02 -17.43 -23.44
C ALA A 35 1.71 -17.36 -22.65
N VAL A 36 0.82 -18.33 -22.88
CA VAL A 36 -0.43 -18.47 -22.13
C VAL A 36 -0.04 -18.79 -20.69
N LEU A 37 -0.43 -17.92 -19.75
CA LEU A 37 -0.27 -18.21 -18.34
C LEU A 37 -1.02 -19.51 -18.02
N PRO A 38 -0.52 -20.35 -17.09
CA PRO A 38 -1.23 -21.57 -16.69
C PRO A 38 -2.67 -21.27 -16.33
N SER A 39 -3.60 -22.08 -16.83
CA SER A 39 -5.04 -22.00 -16.52
C SER A 39 -5.30 -22.03 -15.02
N GLY A 40 -6.36 -21.38 -14.57
CA GLY A 40 -6.91 -21.52 -13.23
C GLY A 40 -6.98 -20.24 -12.41
N ASP A 41 -5.95 -19.39 -12.40
CA ASP A 41 -5.98 -18.07 -11.75
C ASP A 41 -5.66 -16.91 -12.69
N SER A 42 -5.70 -17.14 -13.99
CA SER A 42 -5.37 -16.16 -15.02
C SER A 42 -6.59 -15.59 -15.77
N ARG A 43 -7.81 -16.07 -15.46
CA ARG A 43 -9.02 -15.49 -16.06
C ARG A 43 -9.45 -14.22 -15.33
N LEU A 44 -9.88 -13.23 -16.10
CA LEU A 44 -10.50 -12.01 -15.61
C LEU A 44 -12.00 -12.24 -15.32
N PRO A 45 -12.69 -11.33 -14.61
CA PRO A 45 -14.10 -11.48 -14.27
C PRO A 45 -15.04 -11.69 -15.46
N ASP A 46 -14.73 -11.16 -16.63
CA ASP A 46 -15.48 -11.37 -17.88
C ASP A 46 -15.19 -12.72 -18.55
N GLY A 47 -14.34 -13.57 -17.97
CA GLY A 47 -13.97 -14.87 -18.47
C GLY A 47 -12.81 -14.86 -19.46
N THR A 48 -12.31 -13.73 -19.87
CA THR A 48 -11.14 -13.66 -20.75
C THR A 48 -9.88 -14.10 -20.02
N ALA A 49 -9.00 -14.82 -20.70
CA ALA A 49 -7.70 -15.16 -20.14
C ALA A 49 -6.78 -13.92 -20.18
N TYR A 50 -6.11 -13.66 -19.05
CA TYR A 50 -5.05 -12.66 -19.03
C TYR A 50 -3.89 -13.13 -19.89
N ALA A 51 -3.56 -12.39 -20.95
CA ALA A 51 -2.45 -12.70 -21.84
C ALA A 51 -1.20 -11.92 -21.42
N ALA A 52 -0.16 -12.66 -20.99
CA ALA A 52 1.14 -12.03 -20.77
C ALA A 52 1.78 -11.67 -22.10
N TRP A 53 2.23 -10.43 -22.20
CA TRP A 53 2.90 -9.91 -23.40
C TRP A 53 4.42 -10.14 -23.40
N GLU A 54 4.97 -10.55 -22.27
CA GLU A 54 6.40 -10.77 -22.05
C GLU A 54 7.01 -11.73 -23.07
N GLN A 55 8.19 -11.42 -23.55
CA GLN A 55 8.97 -12.25 -24.47
C GLN A 55 10.37 -12.50 -23.91
N PRO A 56 11.03 -13.60 -24.30
CA PRO A 56 12.45 -13.82 -24.01
C PRO A 56 13.30 -12.66 -24.52
N LEU A 57 14.22 -12.16 -23.69
CA LEU A 57 15.07 -11.02 -24.01
C LEU A 57 16.46 -11.50 -24.47
N THR A 58 16.91 -10.93 -25.59
CA THR A 58 18.30 -10.97 -26.06
C THR A 58 18.81 -9.55 -26.19
N PHE A 59 20.01 -9.29 -25.71
CA PHE A 59 20.57 -7.94 -25.67
C PHE A 59 21.68 -7.78 -26.70
N SER A 60 21.59 -6.74 -27.53
CA SER A 60 22.58 -6.39 -28.53
C SER A 60 23.88 -5.87 -27.91
N LYS A 61 23.77 -5.23 -26.71
CA LYS A 61 24.91 -4.69 -25.97
C LYS A 61 24.67 -4.74 -24.48
N THR A 62 25.75 -4.94 -23.73
CA THR A 62 25.76 -4.89 -22.26
C THR A 62 26.74 -3.85 -21.79
N TYR A 63 26.28 -2.88 -21.01
CA TYR A 63 27.10 -1.99 -20.22
C TYR A 63 27.30 -2.55 -18.80
N TYR A 64 28.34 -2.08 -18.14
CA TYR A 64 28.68 -2.48 -16.76
C TYR A 64 28.86 -1.23 -15.91
N VAL A 65 28.37 -1.33 -14.67
CA VAL A 65 28.51 -0.30 -13.64
C VAL A 65 29.12 -0.94 -12.40
N ASP A 66 30.15 -0.32 -11.86
CA ASP A 66 30.81 -0.75 -10.63
C ASP A 66 31.46 0.47 -9.95
N ASN A 67 30.83 1.03 -8.94
CA ASN A 67 31.37 2.20 -8.21
C ASN A 67 32.51 1.85 -7.25
N GLY A 68 32.76 0.57 -7.01
CA GLY A 68 33.86 0.07 -6.21
C GLY A 68 35.14 -0.24 -7.05
N ASP A 69 35.03 -0.33 -8.36
CA ASP A 69 36.18 -0.57 -9.24
C ASP A 69 37.01 0.73 -9.39
N PRO A 70 38.31 0.73 -9.06
CA PRO A 70 39.16 1.93 -9.22
C PRO A 70 39.30 2.40 -10.69
N ARG A 71 38.95 1.53 -11.66
CA ARG A 71 38.98 1.86 -13.09
C ARG A 71 37.62 2.42 -13.58
N ALA A 72 36.61 2.50 -12.70
CA ALA A 72 35.31 3.02 -13.06
C ALA A 72 35.38 4.50 -13.44
N ASP A 73 34.82 4.82 -14.61
CA ASP A 73 34.89 6.16 -15.20
C ASP A 73 33.66 6.43 -16.07
N ASP A 74 32.89 7.44 -15.69
CA ASP A 74 31.67 7.83 -16.43
C ASP A 74 31.98 8.45 -17.80
N ASN A 75 33.23 8.84 -18.07
CA ASN A 75 33.72 9.22 -19.40
C ASN A 75 34.26 8.04 -20.21
N GLY A 76 34.28 6.85 -19.59
CA GLY A 76 34.75 5.61 -20.19
C GLY A 76 33.73 4.93 -21.09
N PRO A 77 34.06 3.74 -21.61
CA PRO A 77 33.23 2.99 -22.54
C PRO A 77 32.12 2.16 -21.86
N GLY A 78 32.08 2.04 -20.53
CA GLY A 78 31.11 1.21 -19.81
C GLY A 78 31.27 -0.29 -20.05
N THR A 79 32.48 -0.75 -20.40
CA THR A 79 32.76 -2.20 -20.57
C THR A 79 33.09 -2.87 -19.24
N LYS A 80 33.09 -4.21 -19.19
CA LYS A 80 33.45 -4.96 -17.98
C LYS A 80 34.86 -4.63 -17.49
N ALA A 81 35.80 -4.32 -18.38
CA ALA A 81 37.18 -3.96 -18.01
C ALA A 81 37.32 -2.51 -17.54
N ARG A 82 36.41 -1.64 -17.93
CA ARG A 82 36.35 -0.22 -17.56
C ARG A 82 34.89 0.22 -17.43
N PRO A 83 34.25 -0.12 -16.28
CA PRO A 83 32.83 0.12 -16.07
C PRO A 83 32.53 1.61 -15.85
N PHE A 84 31.27 1.98 -15.97
CA PHE A 84 30.79 3.26 -15.47
C PHE A 84 30.81 3.27 -13.95
N ARG A 85 30.91 4.45 -13.37
CA ARG A 85 30.85 4.66 -11.92
C ARG A 85 29.39 4.77 -11.44
N THR A 86 28.51 5.39 -12.25
CA THR A 86 27.12 5.64 -11.90
C THR A 86 26.17 4.88 -12.82
N ILE A 87 25.01 4.51 -12.26
CA ILE A 87 23.95 3.85 -13.02
C ILE A 87 23.26 4.87 -13.94
N ASP A 88 23.13 6.13 -13.47
CA ASP A 88 22.53 7.19 -14.27
C ASP A 88 23.33 7.44 -15.56
N LYS A 89 24.68 7.35 -15.52
CA LYS A 89 25.47 7.41 -16.76
C LYS A 89 25.08 6.32 -17.75
N ALA A 90 24.91 5.09 -17.30
CA ALA A 90 24.43 4.01 -18.16
C ALA A 90 23.00 4.31 -18.69
N ALA A 91 22.13 4.85 -17.84
CA ALA A 91 20.76 5.21 -18.19
C ALA A 91 20.67 6.25 -19.32
N GLN A 92 21.64 7.16 -19.39
CA GLN A 92 21.76 8.13 -20.48
C GLN A 92 22.22 7.49 -21.80
N MET A 93 22.98 6.39 -21.74
CA MET A 93 23.59 5.75 -22.90
C MET A 93 22.74 4.67 -23.54
N LEU A 94 22.01 3.89 -22.74
CA LEU A 94 21.26 2.71 -23.18
C LEU A 94 20.30 3.00 -24.33
N GLN A 95 20.29 2.09 -25.32
CA GLN A 95 19.39 2.09 -26.47
C GLN A 95 18.41 0.90 -26.35
N PRO A 96 17.28 0.91 -27.11
CA PRO A 96 16.38 -0.24 -27.19
C PRO A 96 17.12 -1.56 -27.47
N GLY A 97 16.81 -2.60 -26.70
CA GLY A 97 17.48 -3.90 -26.80
C GLY A 97 18.86 -3.97 -26.14
N GLU A 98 19.23 -2.99 -25.33
CA GLU A 98 20.47 -3.00 -24.56
C GLU A 98 20.19 -3.15 -23.06
N ARG A 99 21.22 -3.57 -22.29
CA ARG A 99 21.14 -3.66 -20.83
C ARG A 99 22.37 -3.10 -20.14
N VAL A 100 22.16 -2.79 -18.86
CA VAL A 100 23.26 -2.56 -17.90
C VAL A 100 23.24 -3.64 -16.83
N VAL A 101 24.45 -4.17 -16.52
CA VAL A 101 24.68 -5.09 -15.41
C VAL A 101 25.47 -4.35 -14.32
N ILE A 102 24.93 -4.34 -13.11
CA ILE A 102 25.37 -3.49 -12.00
C ILE A 102 26.02 -4.37 -10.95
N ALA A 103 27.25 -4.06 -10.57
CA ALA A 103 27.98 -4.73 -9.51
C ALA A 103 27.47 -4.34 -8.11
N SER A 104 27.85 -5.13 -7.09
CA SER A 104 27.53 -4.83 -5.69
C SER A 104 28.03 -3.45 -5.30
N GLY A 105 27.18 -2.66 -4.65
CA GLY A 105 27.53 -1.33 -4.19
C GLY A 105 26.33 -0.53 -3.71
N VAL A 106 26.62 0.60 -3.07
CA VAL A 106 25.62 1.59 -2.68
C VAL A 106 25.76 2.79 -3.62
N TYR A 107 24.75 3.01 -4.44
CA TYR A 107 24.67 4.05 -5.46
C TYR A 107 23.76 5.17 -4.95
N ARG A 108 24.35 6.33 -4.61
CA ARG A 108 23.64 7.50 -4.06
C ARG A 108 23.21 8.43 -5.16
N GLU A 109 22.19 8.04 -5.88
CA GLU A 109 21.73 8.73 -7.08
C GLU A 109 20.23 8.55 -7.34
N CYS A 110 19.68 9.35 -8.23
CA CYS A 110 18.40 9.11 -8.86
C CYS A 110 18.69 8.73 -10.32
N VAL A 111 18.40 7.51 -10.70
CA VAL A 111 18.56 7.03 -12.08
C VAL A 111 17.47 7.61 -12.96
N ARG A 112 17.86 8.28 -14.03
CA ARG A 112 16.94 8.96 -14.97
C ARG A 112 17.08 8.39 -16.38
N PRO A 113 16.42 7.28 -16.74
CA PRO A 113 16.44 6.77 -18.11
C PRO A 113 16.15 7.85 -19.14
N ALA A 114 17.05 8.07 -20.08
CA ALA A 114 16.86 9.05 -21.14
C ALA A 114 15.77 8.60 -22.15
N ARG A 115 15.54 7.30 -22.22
CA ARG A 115 14.54 6.66 -23.10
C ARG A 115 14.13 5.30 -22.60
N GLY A 116 13.08 4.74 -23.19
CA GLY A 116 12.66 3.35 -23.03
C GLY A 116 13.06 2.46 -24.21
N GLY A 117 12.66 1.20 -24.16
CA GLY A 117 12.68 0.29 -25.29
C GLY A 117 11.57 0.60 -26.29
N THR A 118 11.44 -0.24 -27.33
CA THR A 118 10.47 -0.02 -28.43
C THR A 118 9.49 -1.17 -28.62
N SER A 119 9.76 -2.32 -28.01
CA SER A 119 8.88 -3.49 -28.07
C SER A 119 9.18 -4.49 -26.95
N PRO A 120 8.35 -5.52 -26.74
CA PRO A 120 8.62 -6.58 -25.77
C PRO A 120 9.97 -7.28 -25.95
N SER A 121 10.50 -7.37 -27.17
CA SER A 121 11.81 -7.98 -27.45
C SER A 121 12.95 -6.96 -27.48
N GLN A 122 12.67 -5.67 -27.43
CA GLN A 122 13.63 -4.56 -27.49
C GLN A 122 13.53 -3.69 -26.23
N MET A 123 13.44 -4.33 -25.07
CA MET A 123 13.41 -3.63 -23.79
C MET A 123 14.79 -3.08 -23.42
N ILE A 124 14.80 -2.00 -22.64
CA ILE A 124 15.99 -1.57 -21.89
C ILE A 124 15.97 -2.23 -20.52
N SER A 125 17.08 -2.88 -20.14
CA SER A 125 17.13 -3.60 -18.86
C SER A 125 18.20 -3.10 -17.91
N TYR A 126 17.81 -2.92 -16.64
CA TYR A 126 18.68 -2.59 -15.50
C TYR A 126 18.71 -3.81 -14.58
N GLU A 127 19.88 -4.46 -14.46
CA GLU A 127 19.98 -5.74 -13.76
C GLU A 127 21.12 -5.74 -12.74
N ALA A 128 20.86 -6.19 -11.54
CA ALA A 128 21.94 -6.57 -10.65
C ALA A 128 22.72 -7.75 -11.23
N ALA A 129 24.05 -7.73 -11.13
CA ALA A 129 24.87 -8.88 -11.48
C ALA A 129 24.46 -10.10 -10.62
N ALA A 130 24.68 -11.30 -11.14
CA ALA A 130 24.32 -12.52 -10.42
C ALA A 130 24.96 -12.55 -9.01
N GLY A 131 24.13 -12.64 -7.97
CA GLY A 131 24.56 -12.63 -6.57
C GLY A 131 24.99 -11.24 -6.03
N ALA A 132 24.91 -10.18 -6.83
CA ALA A 132 25.27 -8.84 -6.38
C ALA A 132 24.20 -8.24 -5.46
N LYS A 133 24.64 -7.47 -4.48
CA LYS A 133 23.82 -6.63 -3.62
C LYS A 133 23.92 -5.18 -4.12
N VAL A 134 22.96 -4.79 -4.96
CA VAL A 134 22.89 -3.46 -5.54
C VAL A 134 21.87 -2.63 -4.76
N VAL A 135 22.29 -1.49 -4.24
CA VAL A 135 21.44 -0.57 -3.49
C VAL A 135 21.49 0.81 -4.16
N ILE A 136 20.34 1.27 -4.65
CA ILE A 136 20.15 2.65 -5.09
C ILE A 136 19.43 3.39 -3.96
N THR A 137 20.04 4.48 -3.46
CA THR A 137 19.52 5.19 -2.29
C THR A 137 19.40 6.69 -2.53
N GLY A 138 18.31 7.25 -2.00
CA GLY A 138 18.07 8.70 -2.00
C GLY A 138 18.67 9.44 -0.82
N SER A 139 19.53 8.79 -0.01
CA SER A 139 20.17 9.39 1.16
C SER A 139 21.65 9.68 0.94
N GLU A 140 22.19 10.58 1.77
CA GLU A 140 23.64 10.82 1.94
C GLU A 140 24.06 10.51 3.36
N VAL A 141 25.33 10.12 3.54
CA VAL A 141 25.92 9.87 4.86
C VAL A 141 26.39 11.18 5.49
N LEU A 142 25.96 11.42 6.72
CA LEU A 142 26.36 12.57 7.53
C LEU A 142 27.59 12.19 8.36
N LYS A 143 28.79 12.44 7.85
CA LYS A 143 30.03 12.02 8.49
C LYS A 143 30.55 13.03 9.51
N ASP A 144 30.84 14.23 9.07
CA ASP A 144 31.53 15.27 9.84
C ASP A 144 30.59 16.47 10.07
N GLY A 145 30.88 17.27 11.09
CA GLY A 145 30.10 18.48 11.36
C GLY A 145 29.05 18.32 12.45
N TRP A 146 29.00 17.19 13.14
CA TRP A 146 28.14 17.01 14.31
C TRP A 146 28.65 17.85 15.50
N VAL A 147 27.74 18.59 16.13
CA VAL A 147 28.02 19.39 17.32
C VAL A 147 27.15 18.86 18.47
N GLN A 148 27.81 18.59 19.61
CA GLN A 148 27.07 18.19 20.81
C GLN A 148 26.17 19.33 21.30
N ALA A 149 24.94 18.99 21.65
CA ALA A 149 23.91 19.88 22.16
C ALA A 149 23.19 19.19 23.34
N SER A 150 22.30 19.90 23.98
CA SER A 150 21.48 19.33 25.04
C SER A 150 20.06 19.91 24.99
N VAL A 151 19.13 19.13 25.52
CA VAL A 151 17.73 19.56 25.70
C VAL A 151 17.36 19.38 27.17
N PRO A 152 16.74 20.38 27.82
CA PRO A 152 16.29 20.26 29.20
C PRO A 152 15.30 19.11 29.37
N SER A 153 15.48 18.25 30.38
CA SER A 153 14.56 17.24 30.80
C SER A 153 13.46 17.88 31.67
N GLY A 154 12.42 18.40 31.06
CA GLY A 154 11.30 19.00 31.77
C GLY A 154 9.98 18.77 31.03
N GLY A 155 9.00 18.12 31.68
CA GLY A 155 7.68 17.87 31.13
C GLY A 155 6.88 19.17 30.90
N PRO A 156 5.86 19.16 30.00
CA PRO A 156 4.94 20.25 29.82
C PRO A 156 4.02 20.36 31.05
N GLY A 157 4.37 21.16 32.03
CA GLY A 157 3.59 21.33 33.26
C GLY A 157 4.34 21.89 34.44
N GLY A 158 5.62 22.22 34.29
CA GLY A 158 6.42 22.89 35.32
C GLY A 158 6.02 24.36 35.50
N GLY A 159 4.75 24.62 35.80
CA GLY A 159 4.38 25.80 36.55
C GLY A 159 5.11 25.74 37.90
N ALA A 160 5.69 26.83 38.35
CA ALA A 160 6.41 26.96 39.61
C ALA A 160 5.53 26.51 40.80
N GLY A 161 5.33 25.19 40.93
CA GLY A 161 4.65 24.50 42.03
C GLY A 161 5.70 23.92 42.98
N ARG A 162 5.70 24.45 44.19
CA ARG A 162 6.52 24.08 45.34
C ARG A 162 6.69 22.55 45.51
N GLY A 163 7.85 22.04 45.15
CA GLY A 163 8.26 20.68 45.41
C GLY A 163 9.59 20.44 44.69
N GLY A 164 10.71 20.85 45.28
CA GLY A 164 12.05 20.74 44.73
C GLY A 164 12.56 19.29 44.74
N GLY A 165 12.21 18.53 43.71
CA GLY A 165 13.03 17.39 43.34
C GLY A 165 14.30 17.89 42.58
N PRO A 166 15.41 17.12 42.62
CA PRO A 166 16.59 17.48 41.85
C PRO A 166 16.23 17.59 40.36
N ALA A 167 16.65 18.71 39.67
CA ALA A 167 16.47 18.84 38.25
C ALA A 167 17.16 17.66 37.55
N GLU A 168 16.41 16.91 36.74
CA GLU A 168 17.03 15.86 35.92
C GLU A 168 18.09 16.45 35.01
N ALA A 169 19.18 15.72 34.80
CA ALA A 169 20.27 16.14 33.94
C ALA A 169 19.76 16.35 32.50
N PRO A 170 20.22 17.38 31.78
CA PRO A 170 19.86 17.58 30.38
C PRO A 170 20.19 16.36 29.53
N VAL A 171 19.29 16.04 28.59
CA VAL A 171 19.52 14.93 27.65
C VAL A 171 20.54 15.38 26.60
N VAL A 172 21.57 14.57 26.40
CA VAL A 172 22.59 14.80 25.37
C VAL A 172 22.00 14.52 23.99
N THR A 173 22.23 15.43 23.09
CA THR A 173 21.77 15.39 21.70
C THR A 173 22.87 15.86 20.77
N TRP A 174 22.69 15.69 19.46
CA TRP A 174 23.67 16.04 18.45
C TRP A 174 23.00 16.86 17.35
N ARG A 175 23.57 18.02 17.04
CA ARG A 175 23.06 18.92 15.98
C ARG A 175 23.94 18.81 14.74
N TYR A 176 23.31 18.78 13.58
CA TYR A 176 23.94 18.80 12.26
C TYR A 176 23.32 19.88 11.39
N GLU A 177 24.17 20.69 10.74
CA GLU A 177 23.72 21.70 9.79
C GLU A 177 23.94 21.24 8.36
N PHE A 178 22.87 21.29 7.54
CA PHE A 178 22.94 20.85 6.16
C PHE A 178 23.66 21.89 5.27
N SER A 179 24.58 21.40 4.46
CA SER A 179 25.10 22.17 3.32
C SER A 179 24.10 22.11 2.17
N GLY A 180 23.85 23.22 1.49
CA GLY A 180 23.00 23.25 0.30
C GLY A 180 23.48 22.34 -0.83
N ALA A 181 24.78 22.05 -0.90
CA ALA A 181 25.37 21.14 -1.88
C ALA A 181 24.93 19.66 -1.68
N MET A 182 24.39 19.31 -0.53
CA MET A 182 23.87 17.95 -0.26
C MET A 182 22.55 17.66 -0.98
N PHE A 183 21.86 18.67 -1.46
CA PHE A 183 20.53 18.53 -2.04
C PHE A 183 20.57 18.74 -3.55
N PRO A 184 20.61 17.65 -4.32
CA PRO A 184 20.58 17.73 -5.77
C PRO A 184 19.33 18.46 -6.26
N ASP A 185 19.45 19.22 -7.33
CA ASP A 185 18.36 19.96 -7.95
C ASP A 185 17.67 20.98 -7.01
N GLY A 186 18.32 21.34 -5.89
CA GLY A 186 17.76 22.25 -4.89
C GLY A 186 16.60 21.67 -4.07
N TYR A 187 16.35 20.36 -4.15
CA TYR A 187 15.29 19.70 -3.39
C TYR A 187 15.73 19.46 -1.95
N GLN A 188 15.19 20.28 -1.02
CA GLN A 188 15.48 20.17 0.40
C GLN A 188 14.28 19.62 1.18
N PRO A 189 14.20 18.32 1.41
CA PRO A 189 13.04 17.68 2.02
C PRO A 189 12.81 18.10 3.49
N PHE A 190 13.84 18.50 4.21
CA PHE A 190 13.72 18.95 5.61
C PHE A 190 13.06 20.33 5.74
N ALA A 191 13.05 21.15 4.68
CA ALA A 191 12.32 22.41 4.63
C ALA A 191 10.86 22.23 4.18
N LEU A 192 10.49 21.07 3.64
CA LEU A 192 9.17 20.80 3.07
C LEU A 192 8.31 20.01 4.05
N PRO A 193 7.14 20.54 4.47
CA PRO A 193 6.24 19.80 5.34
C PRO A 193 5.43 18.75 4.61
N SER A 194 4.94 17.78 5.36
CA SER A 194 3.90 16.82 4.98
C SER A 194 2.84 16.78 6.07
N ILE A 195 1.58 16.58 5.67
CA ILE A 195 0.46 16.46 6.62
C ILE A 195 0.38 15.01 7.08
N MET A 196 0.05 14.80 8.37
CA MET A 196 -0.10 13.49 8.98
C MET A 196 -1.55 13.11 9.21
N GLY A 197 -1.86 11.82 9.12
CA GLY A 197 -3.17 11.27 9.40
C GLY A 197 -4.21 11.67 8.34
N SER A 198 -5.48 11.55 8.68
CA SER A 198 -6.60 11.95 7.80
C SER A 198 -6.88 13.46 7.83
N TRP A 199 -5.86 14.24 8.10
CA TRP A 199 -5.99 15.68 8.39
C TRP A 199 -6.48 16.49 7.19
N ALA A 200 -6.35 15.99 5.98
CA ALA A 200 -6.91 16.63 4.79
C ALA A 200 -8.43 16.87 4.89
N TRP A 201 -9.12 16.10 5.72
CA TRP A 201 -10.57 16.20 5.93
C TRP A 201 -10.96 17.01 7.17
N LEU A 202 -10.00 17.42 7.99
CA LEU A 202 -10.27 18.22 9.16
C LEU A 202 -10.53 19.67 8.82
N ASP A 203 -11.35 20.30 9.64
CA ASP A 203 -11.53 21.75 9.58
C ASP A 203 -10.37 22.45 10.27
N THR A 204 -9.42 22.95 9.48
CA THR A 204 -8.23 23.67 9.97
C THR A 204 -8.54 24.97 10.70
N ARG A 205 -9.78 25.45 10.68
CA ARG A 205 -10.23 26.60 11.49
C ARG A 205 -10.43 26.22 12.95
N VAL A 206 -10.61 24.93 13.21
CA VAL A 206 -10.92 24.38 14.55
C VAL A 206 -9.75 23.59 15.12
N VAL A 207 -8.94 22.95 14.25
CA VAL A 207 -7.82 22.12 14.64
C VAL A 207 -6.52 22.84 14.31
N ASP A 208 -5.67 23.00 15.32
CA ASP A 208 -4.29 23.47 15.10
C ASP A 208 -3.49 22.37 14.40
N MET A 209 -3.14 22.60 13.15
CA MET A 209 -2.39 21.66 12.32
C MET A 209 -0.88 21.68 12.59
N GLY A 210 -0.38 22.68 13.29
CA GLY A 210 1.05 22.85 13.53
C GLY A 210 1.71 21.60 14.13
N PRO A 211 1.13 20.97 15.18
CA PRO A 211 1.69 19.76 15.78
C PRO A 211 1.67 18.53 14.87
N PHE A 212 0.94 18.55 13.79
CA PHE A 212 0.76 17.38 12.89
C PHE A 212 1.52 17.52 11.57
N LEU A 213 2.31 18.56 11.41
CA LEU A 213 3.15 18.75 10.23
C LEU A 213 4.47 18.04 10.42
N ARG A 214 4.75 17.05 9.57
CA ARG A 214 6.06 16.40 9.47
C ARG A 214 6.84 16.96 8.30
N ARG A 215 8.18 16.86 8.39
CA ARG A 215 9.04 17.15 7.26
C ARG A 215 9.15 15.90 6.37
N ARG A 216 9.44 16.11 5.08
CA ARG A 216 9.60 15.00 4.11
C ARG A 216 10.92 14.25 4.33
N GLY A 217 11.91 14.91 4.93
CA GLY A 217 13.21 14.32 5.19
C GLY A 217 13.16 13.25 6.27
N LEU A 218 13.80 12.12 6.01
CA LEU A 218 13.98 11.01 6.93
C LEU A 218 15.46 10.92 7.32
N VAL A 219 15.71 10.54 8.57
CA VAL A 219 17.06 10.31 9.10
C VAL A 219 17.15 8.87 9.59
N PHE A 220 18.23 8.20 9.26
CA PHE A 220 18.49 6.81 9.63
C PHE A 220 19.78 6.72 10.43
N VAL A 221 19.79 5.84 11.43
CA VAL A 221 20.98 5.42 12.16
C VAL A 221 21.13 3.92 11.99
N ASP A 222 22.25 3.49 11.41
CA ASP A 222 22.52 2.09 11.09
C ASP A 222 21.37 1.40 10.32
N GLY A 223 20.77 2.14 9.39
CA GLY A 223 19.65 1.68 8.56
C GLY A 223 18.28 1.66 9.26
N THR A 224 18.18 2.14 10.49
CA THR A 224 16.92 2.27 11.24
C THR A 224 16.49 3.74 11.25
N PRO A 225 15.24 4.08 10.88
CA PRO A 225 14.79 5.45 10.91
C PRO A 225 14.68 5.97 12.34
N LEU A 226 15.08 7.22 12.54
CA LEU A 226 14.80 7.93 13.78
C LEU A 226 13.33 8.37 13.81
N GLU A 227 12.73 8.33 15.00
CA GLU A 227 11.38 8.86 15.21
C GLU A 227 11.39 10.39 15.06
N PRO A 228 10.64 10.95 14.11
CA PRO A 228 10.55 12.39 13.96
C PRO A 228 9.66 12.99 15.07
N VAL A 229 10.15 14.08 15.68
CA VAL A 229 9.38 14.83 16.68
C VAL A 229 9.13 16.26 16.19
N GLU A 230 8.00 16.83 16.62
CA GLU A 230 7.56 18.15 16.16
C GLU A 230 8.23 19.29 16.95
N GLN A 231 8.58 19.06 18.20
CA GLN A 231 9.18 20.05 19.07
C GLN A 231 10.50 19.59 19.62
N GLN A 232 11.49 20.47 19.69
CA GLN A 232 12.84 20.14 20.17
C GLN A 232 12.84 19.50 21.59
N ARG A 233 11.95 19.94 22.48
CA ARG A 233 11.83 19.37 23.83
C ARG A 233 11.42 17.90 23.82
N GLU A 234 10.75 17.42 22.78
CA GLU A 234 10.32 16.03 22.66
C GLU A 234 11.50 15.07 22.37
N LEU A 235 12.69 15.60 22.12
CA LEU A 235 13.91 14.82 22.15
C LEU A 235 14.23 14.30 23.57
N ALA A 236 13.81 15.00 24.60
CA ALA A 236 14.04 14.61 26.00
C ALA A 236 12.83 13.94 26.65
N THR A 237 11.61 14.25 26.22
CA THR A 237 10.35 13.80 26.83
C THR A 237 9.53 12.93 25.88
N PRO A 238 8.67 12.02 26.40
CA PRO A 238 7.74 11.29 25.57
C PRO A 238 6.87 12.25 24.75
N ARG A 239 6.58 11.88 23.51
CA ARG A 239 5.67 12.60 22.66
C ARG A 239 4.24 12.32 23.07
N LEU A 240 3.51 13.36 23.42
CA LEU A 240 2.08 13.28 23.67
C LEU A 240 1.33 13.87 22.46
N GLN A 241 0.43 13.11 21.88
CA GLN A 241 -0.45 13.57 20.81
C GLN A 241 -1.89 13.66 21.33
N PRO A 242 -2.64 14.75 21.02
CA PRO A 242 -4.06 14.75 21.33
C PRO A 242 -4.73 13.67 20.48
N MET A 243 -5.45 12.76 21.13
CA MET A 243 -6.34 11.86 20.44
C MET A 243 -7.46 12.67 19.77
N PRO A 244 -7.74 12.41 18.48
CA PRO A 244 -8.94 12.94 17.86
C PRO A 244 -10.17 12.58 18.71
N ASP A 245 -11.02 13.55 19.02
CA ASP A 245 -12.25 13.28 19.78
C ASP A 245 -13.33 12.77 18.81
N PHE A 246 -13.37 11.45 18.61
CA PHE A 246 -14.32 10.78 17.74
C PHE A 246 -15.73 10.61 18.38
N THR A 247 -15.91 11.02 19.62
CA THR A 247 -17.25 11.01 20.25
C THR A 247 -18.13 12.17 19.77
N VAL A 248 -17.56 13.10 19.00
CA VAL A 248 -18.28 14.23 18.43
C VAL A 248 -19.04 13.76 17.19
N PRO A 249 -20.37 13.97 17.11
CA PRO A 249 -21.14 13.65 15.91
C PRO A 249 -20.56 14.32 14.67
N ALA A 250 -20.52 13.61 13.54
CA ALA A 250 -19.98 14.09 12.28
C ALA A 250 -20.72 15.31 11.68
N GLN A 251 -21.81 15.76 12.31
CA GLN A 251 -22.56 16.98 11.95
C GLN A 251 -22.52 17.99 13.10
N PRO A 252 -21.92 19.17 12.89
CA PRO A 252 -21.92 20.21 13.90
C PRO A 252 -23.34 20.77 14.08
N GLN A 253 -23.85 20.73 15.28
CA GLN A 253 -24.95 21.58 15.67
C GLN A 253 -24.40 23.00 15.83
N ASN A 254 -24.94 23.95 15.05
CA ASN A 254 -24.54 25.36 15.05
C ASN A 254 -23.09 25.68 14.61
N GLY A 255 -22.50 24.91 13.70
CA GLY A 255 -21.25 25.27 13.03
C GLY A 255 -19.94 25.03 13.82
N LEU A 256 -20.02 24.57 15.07
CA LEU A 256 -18.85 24.23 15.88
C LEU A 256 -19.05 22.87 16.58
N PRO A 257 -18.06 21.99 16.59
CA PRO A 257 -18.13 20.76 17.37
C PRO A 257 -18.23 21.08 18.87
N PRO A 258 -19.02 20.29 19.65
CA PRO A 258 -19.09 20.46 21.08
C PRO A 258 -17.70 20.28 21.72
N ARG A 259 -17.26 21.24 22.49
CA ARG A 259 -16.02 21.12 23.26
C ARG A 259 -16.20 20.15 24.42
N ARG A 260 -15.33 19.16 24.56
CA ARG A 260 -15.25 18.33 25.75
C ARG A 260 -14.93 19.22 27.00
N ARG A 261 -15.66 19.03 28.08
CA ARG A 261 -15.23 19.53 29.39
C ARG A 261 -14.07 18.65 29.83
N GLY A 262 -12.84 19.16 29.82
CA GLY A 262 -11.67 18.45 30.32
C GLY A 262 -10.44 18.43 29.41
N GLY A 263 -10.48 19.07 28.25
CA GLY A 263 -9.35 19.09 27.29
C GLY A 263 -9.20 17.79 26.49
N PRO A 264 -8.28 17.78 25.51
CA PRO A 264 -8.05 16.58 24.69
C PRO A 264 -7.43 15.47 25.55
N ILE A 265 -7.85 14.22 25.29
CA ILE A 265 -7.13 13.06 25.82
C ILE A 265 -5.78 13.01 25.11
N MET A 266 -4.71 13.01 25.87
CA MET A 266 -3.35 12.90 25.35
C MET A 266 -2.93 11.44 25.38
N GLN A 267 -2.44 10.94 24.27
CA GLN A 267 -1.87 9.59 24.16
C GLN A 267 -0.38 9.70 23.88
N GLU A 268 0.42 8.87 24.52
CA GLU A 268 1.82 8.69 24.19
C GLU A 268 1.92 8.05 22.81
N VAL A 269 2.61 8.69 21.88
CA VAL A 269 2.82 8.17 20.52
C VAL A 269 4.15 7.44 20.50
N GLY A 270 4.08 6.14 20.20
CA GLY A 270 5.20 5.21 20.29
C GLY A 270 6.34 5.50 19.33
N GLY A 271 7.47 4.97 19.64
CA GLY A 271 8.77 5.02 18.99
C GLY A 271 9.82 4.69 20.04
N SER A 272 11.07 4.43 19.66
CA SER A 272 12.11 4.32 20.69
C SER A 272 12.24 5.66 21.40
N PRO A 273 12.02 5.73 22.73
CA PRO A 273 12.18 6.99 23.46
C PRO A 273 13.61 7.55 23.34
N ASP A 274 14.53 6.73 22.89
CA ASP A 274 15.96 7.01 22.90
C ASP A 274 16.55 7.31 21.53
N ALA A 275 15.79 7.23 20.43
CA ALA A 275 16.30 7.45 19.07
C ALA A 275 15.33 8.35 18.28
N ARG A 276 15.55 9.67 18.35
CA ARG A 276 14.62 10.69 17.81
C ARG A 276 15.33 11.74 16.99
N VAL A 277 14.59 12.38 16.10
CA VAL A 277 15.05 13.51 15.31
C VAL A 277 14.06 14.68 15.35
N TRP A 278 14.56 15.85 15.64
CA TRP A 278 13.86 17.11 15.46
C TRP A 278 14.48 17.88 14.30
N VAL A 279 13.64 18.45 13.46
CA VAL A 279 14.07 19.31 12.36
C VAL A 279 13.87 20.77 12.77
N ASP A 280 14.90 21.55 12.64
CA ASP A 280 14.86 22.99 12.85
C ASP A 280 13.77 23.66 11.97
N PRO A 281 13.06 24.69 12.45
CA PRO A 281 11.97 25.33 11.69
C PRO A 281 12.36 25.80 10.29
N SER A 282 13.63 26.21 10.09
CA SER A 282 14.13 26.59 8.77
C SER A 282 14.39 25.40 7.84
N GLY A 283 14.41 24.18 8.36
CA GLY A 283 14.79 22.96 7.64
C GLY A 283 16.28 22.86 7.32
N ARG A 284 17.11 23.75 7.85
CA ARG A 284 18.56 23.80 7.57
C ARG A 284 19.39 22.95 8.52
N ALA A 285 18.81 22.49 9.60
CA ALA A 285 19.49 21.67 10.58
C ALA A 285 18.58 20.60 11.15
N ILE A 286 19.19 19.54 11.64
CA ILE A 286 18.54 18.52 12.47
C ILE A 286 19.24 18.46 13.82
N GLN A 287 18.47 18.04 14.84
CA GLN A 287 19.01 17.65 16.12
C GLN A 287 18.50 16.24 16.44
N ILE A 288 19.41 15.36 16.78
CA ILE A 288 19.09 13.96 17.05
C ILE A 288 19.42 13.58 18.48
N ARG A 289 18.62 12.68 19.03
CA ARG A 289 18.97 11.87 20.18
C ARG A 289 19.32 10.46 19.71
N LEU A 290 20.43 9.96 20.14
CA LEU A 290 20.86 8.57 19.89
C LEU A 290 20.49 7.69 21.08
N ALA A 291 20.17 6.44 20.82
CA ALA A 291 19.91 5.46 21.86
C ALA A 291 21.19 5.16 22.69
N SER A 292 22.35 5.26 22.04
CA SER A 292 23.67 5.07 22.68
C SER A 292 24.77 5.69 21.81
N GLY A 293 25.95 5.87 22.39
CA GLY A 293 27.13 6.31 21.66
C GLY A 293 27.09 7.76 21.18
N THR A 294 27.91 8.03 20.18
CA THR A 294 28.08 9.32 19.52
C THR A 294 27.88 9.17 18.01
N PRO A 295 27.69 10.25 17.24
CA PRO A 295 27.59 10.15 15.78
C PRO A 295 28.78 9.45 15.09
N ALA A 296 29.96 9.45 15.71
CA ALA A 296 31.13 8.78 15.17
C ALA A 296 31.07 7.25 15.26
N ASP A 297 30.22 6.74 16.13
CA ASP A 297 30.04 5.30 16.36
C ASP A 297 28.98 4.68 15.41
N HIS A 298 28.32 5.49 14.58
CA HIS A 298 27.17 5.09 13.77
C HIS A 298 27.28 5.53 12.32
N VAL A 299 26.60 4.84 11.44
CA VAL A 299 26.31 5.31 10.08
C VAL A 299 25.01 6.09 10.09
N ILE A 300 25.10 7.41 10.05
CA ILE A 300 23.93 8.30 10.03
C ILE A 300 23.70 8.78 8.60
N GLU A 301 22.48 8.59 8.11
CA GLU A 301 22.07 8.96 6.75
C GLU A 301 20.86 9.90 6.80
N ALA A 302 20.85 10.88 5.90
CA ALA A 302 19.70 11.76 5.68
C ALA A 302 19.24 11.67 4.23
N THR A 303 17.92 11.60 4.03
CA THR A 303 17.36 11.61 2.67
C THR A 303 17.54 12.96 2.01
N THR A 304 18.02 12.97 0.78
CA THR A 304 18.31 14.18 0.01
C THR A 304 17.63 14.21 -1.36
N ARG A 305 17.00 13.09 -1.77
CA ARG A 305 16.35 12.94 -3.08
C ARG A 305 14.89 12.56 -2.94
N GLN A 306 14.09 13.10 -3.83
CA GLN A 306 12.67 12.78 -3.92
C GLN A 306 12.40 11.39 -4.47
N ALA A 307 13.25 10.92 -5.36
CA ALA A 307 13.11 9.64 -6.05
C ALA A 307 14.46 8.97 -6.27
N THR A 308 14.41 7.67 -6.56
CA THR A 308 15.60 6.86 -6.85
C THR A 308 15.63 6.38 -8.31
N PHE A 309 14.45 6.28 -8.97
CA PHE A 309 14.38 5.88 -10.38
C PHE A 309 13.15 6.51 -11.06
N VAL A 310 13.38 7.47 -11.94
CA VAL A 310 12.32 8.17 -12.68
C VAL A 310 12.84 8.55 -14.06
N PRO A 311 12.17 8.18 -15.16
CA PRO A 311 12.59 8.59 -16.50
C PRO A 311 12.76 10.11 -16.64
N ALA A 312 13.73 10.53 -17.41
CA ALA A 312 13.98 11.93 -17.72
C ALA A 312 12.81 12.58 -18.47
N GLN A 313 12.04 11.77 -19.19
CA GLN A 313 10.85 12.18 -19.93
C GLN A 313 9.70 11.22 -19.64
N SER A 314 8.48 11.74 -19.53
CA SER A 314 7.28 10.93 -19.40
C SER A 314 7.07 10.02 -20.60
N GLY A 315 6.50 8.82 -20.37
CA GLY A 315 6.13 7.89 -21.43
C GLY A 315 7.25 6.92 -21.85
N ALA A 316 8.38 6.89 -21.15
CA ALA A 316 9.43 5.90 -21.41
C ALA A 316 8.91 4.49 -21.14
N SER A 317 8.73 3.70 -22.18
CA SER A 317 8.10 2.37 -22.16
C SER A 317 9.11 1.24 -22.32
N PHE A 318 8.70 -0.02 -22.07
CA PHE A 318 9.55 -1.20 -22.26
C PHE A 318 10.85 -1.16 -21.46
N ILE A 319 10.74 -0.87 -20.17
CA ILE A 319 11.84 -0.88 -19.22
C ILE A 319 11.72 -2.09 -18.28
N ARG A 320 12.83 -2.80 -18.07
CA ARG A 320 12.92 -3.86 -17.10
C ARG A 320 13.91 -3.50 -15.99
N ILE A 321 13.50 -3.74 -14.74
CA ILE A 321 14.32 -3.55 -13.55
C ILE A 321 14.34 -4.86 -12.77
N LYS A 322 15.56 -5.40 -12.50
CA LYS A 322 15.70 -6.71 -11.91
C LYS A 322 16.74 -6.78 -10.79
N GLY A 323 16.32 -7.26 -9.61
CA GLY A 323 17.21 -7.66 -8.52
C GLY A 323 17.87 -6.50 -7.79
N ILE A 324 17.30 -5.31 -7.80
CA ILE A 324 17.87 -4.07 -7.24
C ILE A 324 17.09 -3.68 -5.97
N THR A 325 17.81 -3.19 -4.97
CA THR A 325 17.21 -2.54 -3.79
C THR A 325 17.15 -1.03 -4.01
N PHE A 326 15.98 -0.45 -3.82
CA PHE A 326 15.71 0.99 -3.83
C PHE A 326 15.29 1.42 -2.43
N GLN A 327 15.89 2.48 -1.90
CA GLN A 327 15.57 2.89 -0.54
C GLN A 327 15.79 4.39 -0.27
N HIS A 328 15.24 4.84 0.87
CA HIS A 328 15.52 6.15 1.48
C HIS A 328 15.12 7.33 0.58
N ALA A 329 13.90 7.37 0.09
CA ALA A 329 13.40 8.52 -0.67
C ALA A 329 12.56 9.45 0.18
N ALA A 330 12.71 10.76 -0.03
CA ALA A 330 11.96 11.81 0.63
C ALA A 330 10.84 12.34 -0.26
N ASN A 331 10.09 11.45 -0.92
CA ASN A 331 8.98 11.84 -1.77
C ASN A 331 7.82 12.44 -0.96
N ALA A 332 6.99 13.20 -1.64
CA ALA A 332 5.90 13.94 -1.02
C ALA A 332 4.70 13.05 -0.70
N TYR A 333 3.95 13.45 0.31
CA TYR A 333 2.52 13.26 0.48
C TYR A 333 1.93 14.53 1.10
N PRO A 334 0.67 14.86 1.01
CA PRO A 334 -0.33 14.24 0.14
C PRO A 334 -0.08 14.51 -1.35
N PHE A 335 0.68 15.53 -1.70
CA PHE A 335 0.99 15.90 -3.08
C PHE A 335 2.45 16.32 -3.27
N PRO A 336 3.02 16.06 -4.46
CA PRO A 336 2.53 15.17 -5.51
C PRO A 336 2.60 13.69 -5.10
N GLN A 337 1.59 12.91 -5.49
CA GLN A 337 1.55 11.45 -5.27
C GLN A 337 2.44 10.77 -6.30
N SER A 338 3.72 10.67 -6.01
CA SER A 338 4.69 10.02 -6.88
C SER A 338 5.54 9.05 -6.07
N GLY A 339 5.67 7.83 -6.55
CA GLY A 339 6.50 6.81 -5.95
C GLY A 339 7.99 7.15 -5.98
N MET A 340 8.74 6.53 -5.07
CA MET A 340 10.22 6.54 -5.10
C MET A 340 10.75 5.99 -6.43
N ILE A 341 10.04 5.04 -7.02
CA ILE A 341 10.15 4.60 -8.41
C ILE A 341 8.89 5.04 -9.13
N SER A 342 9.01 5.68 -10.29
CA SER A 342 7.87 6.08 -11.11
C SER A 342 8.04 5.67 -12.56
N CYS A 343 7.00 5.04 -13.12
CA CYS A 343 6.94 4.77 -14.56
C CYS A 343 6.63 6.03 -15.38
N ALA A 344 6.20 7.12 -14.74
CA ALA A 344 5.92 8.42 -15.36
C ALA A 344 5.07 8.32 -16.63
N GLY A 345 4.02 7.48 -16.62
CA GLY A 345 3.14 7.26 -17.77
C GLY A 345 3.71 6.37 -18.88
N GLY A 346 4.85 5.73 -18.66
CA GLY A 346 5.38 4.71 -19.58
C GLY A 346 4.63 3.40 -19.46
N ASP A 347 4.61 2.62 -20.55
CA ASP A 347 3.95 1.32 -20.67
C ASP A 347 4.93 0.15 -20.58
N HIS A 348 4.41 -1.07 -20.33
CA HIS A 348 5.17 -2.31 -20.48
C HIS A 348 6.47 -2.35 -19.66
N TRP A 349 6.37 -1.97 -18.39
CA TRP A 349 7.49 -2.14 -17.49
C TRP A 349 7.43 -3.51 -16.81
N ILE A 350 8.61 -4.12 -16.61
CA ILE A 350 8.79 -5.31 -15.80
C ILE A 350 9.64 -4.95 -14.57
N LEU A 351 9.06 -5.06 -13.38
CA LEU A 351 9.77 -4.95 -12.12
C LEU A 351 9.81 -6.34 -11.48
N GLU A 352 11.02 -6.92 -11.34
CA GLU A 352 11.17 -8.31 -10.95
C GLU A 352 12.23 -8.51 -9.87
N GLY A 353 11.85 -9.10 -8.74
CA GLY A 353 12.79 -9.45 -7.67
C GLY A 353 13.49 -8.26 -7.03
N ASN A 354 12.87 -7.08 -7.02
CA ASN A 354 13.41 -5.88 -6.42
C ASN A 354 12.98 -5.76 -4.96
N THR A 355 13.74 -5.00 -4.17
CA THR A 355 13.32 -4.50 -2.87
C THR A 355 13.09 -2.99 -2.97
N ILE A 356 11.93 -2.52 -2.52
CA ILE A 356 11.55 -1.10 -2.49
C ILE A 356 11.21 -0.77 -1.04
N ALA A 357 11.98 0.10 -0.39
CA ALA A 357 11.84 0.29 1.04
C ALA A 357 12.11 1.74 1.49
N TRP A 358 11.46 2.16 2.55
CA TRP A 358 11.71 3.43 3.21
C TRP A 358 11.49 4.65 2.30
N ALA A 359 10.34 4.70 1.66
CA ALA A 359 9.82 5.92 1.04
C ALA A 359 9.05 6.74 2.08
N ASN A 360 9.22 8.06 2.07
CA ASN A 360 8.42 8.94 2.94
C ASN A 360 6.92 8.92 2.55
N GLY A 361 6.61 8.83 1.26
CA GLY A 361 5.27 8.68 0.71
C GLY A 361 5.06 7.31 0.06
N GLY A 362 4.94 7.28 -1.27
CA GLY A 362 4.71 6.05 -2.05
C GLY A 362 6.00 5.34 -2.47
N GLY A 363 5.97 4.01 -2.51
CA GLY A 363 7.09 3.19 -2.98
C GLY A 363 7.22 3.18 -4.50
N LEU A 364 6.16 2.80 -5.19
CA LEU A 364 6.13 2.63 -6.64
C LEU A 364 4.89 3.29 -7.23
N SER A 365 5.04 4.08 -8.29
CA SER A 365 3.93 4.60 -9.09
C SER A 365 3.93 4.00 -10.48
N ILE A 366 2.78 3.41 -10.87
CA ILE A 366 2.51 2.89 -12.21
C ILE A 366 1.30 3.60 -12.81
N GLY A 367 1.25 3.69 -14.12
CA GLY A 367 0.19 4.44 -14.79
C GLY A 367 0.53 5.92 -14.96
N ARG A 368 -0.51 6.74 -15.04
CA ARG A 368 -0.37 8.19 -15.23
C ARG A 368 0.21 8.84 -13.98
N ASP A 369 1.11 9.78 -14.14
CA ASP A 369 1.47 10.69 -13.07
C ASP A 369 0.26 11.61 -12.79
N ALA A 370 -0.26 11.54 -11.58
CA ALA A 370 -1.42 12.32 -11.15
C ALA A 370 -1.22 13.83 -11.27
N ASN A 371 0.03 14.27 -11.29
CA ASN A 371 0.39 15.69 -11.31
C ASN A 371 0.76 16.21 -12.71
N SER A 372 0.88 15.35 -13.71
CA SER A 372 1.35 15.78 -15.04
C SER A 372 0.37 16.67 -15.79
N GLY A 373 -0.87 16.83 -15.33
CA GLY A 373 -1.93 17.56 -16.05
C GLY A 373 -2.23 16.97 -17.44
N SER A 374 -1.53 15.90 -17.80
CA SER A 374 -1.64 15.26 -19.11
C SER A 374 -2.89 14.40 -19.15
N SER A 375 -3.78 14.72 -20.07
CA SER A 375 -4.93 13.88 -20.44
C SER A 375 -4.52 12.64 -21.24
N ARG A 376 -3.22 12.41 -21.44
CA ARG A 376 -2.71 11.28 -22.20
C ARG A 376 -2.94 9.98 -21.45
N GLN A 377 -3.13 8.93 -22.21
CA GLN A 377 -3.41 7.58 -21.76
C GLN A 377 -2.41 7.16 -20.67
N ALA A 378 -2.92 6.60 -19.60
CA ALA A 378 -2.12 6.08 -18.51
C ALA A 378 -1.28 4.90 -18.96
N GLY A 379 -0.15 4.69 -18.31
CA GLY A 379 0.72 3.54 -18.53
C GLY A 379 -0.03 2.23 -18.39
N ALA A 380 0.24 1.28 -19.29
CA ALA A 380 -0.47 0.01 -19.40
C ALA A 380 0.49 -1.17 -19.39
N SER A 381 -0.08 -2.36 -19.21
CA SER A 381 0.62 -3.63 -19.42
C SER A 381 1.89 -3.80 -18.57
N HIS A 382 1.84 -3.39 -17.30
CA HIS A 382 2.96 -3.60 -16.38
C HIS A 382 2.96 -5.04 -15.84
N ILE A 383 4.16 -5.55 -15.55
CA ILE A 383 4.37 -6.81 -14.83
C ILE A 383 5.23 -6.51 -13.59
N LEU A 384 4.62 -6.66 -12.41
CA LEU A 384 5.27 -6.51 -11.12
C LEU A 384 5.28 -7.86 -10.42
N ARG A 385 6.45 -8.49 -10.31
CA ARG A 385 6.51 -9.83 -9.74
C ARG A 385 7.70 -10.05 -8.82
N ARG A 386 7.48 -10.83 -7.76
CA ARG A 386 8.52 -11.23 -6.80
C ARG A 386 9.27 -10.05 -6.17
N ASN A 387 8.63 -8.89 -6.09
CA ASN A 387 9.19 -7.74 -5.39
C ASN A 387 8.85 -7.79 -3.90
N THR A 388 9.72 -7.21 -3.08
CA THR A 388 9.44 -6.91 -1.69
C THR A 388 9.28 -5.39 -1.56
N ILE A 389 8.08 -4.93 -1.21
CA ILE A 389 7.75 -3.51 -1.05
C ILE A 389 7.38 -3.29 0.42
N ARG A 390 8.14 -2.45 1.11
CA ARG A 390 7.96 -2.31 2.55
C ARG A 390 8.34 -0.95 3.10
N TYR A 391 7.76 -0.62 4.24
CA TYR A 391 8.06 0.64 4.94
C TYR A 391 7.86 1.87 4.05
N CYS A 392 6.79 1.88 3.26
CA CYS A 392 6.37 3.07 2.53
C CYS A 392 5.40 3.87 3.41
N GLY A 393 5.64 5.18 3.55
CA GLY A 393 4.96 6.01 4.54
C GLY A 393 3.44 6.05 4.37
N VAL A 394 2.96 6.04 3.13
CA VAL A 394 1.54 6.10 2.77
C VAL A 394 1.12 4.89 1.94
N GLU A 395 1.71 4.68 0.77
CA GLU A 395 1.32 3.59 -0.13
C GLU A 395 2.53 2.79 -0.65
N GLY A 396 2.34 1.48 -0.84
CA GLY A 396 3.36 0.63 -1.46
C GLY A 396 3.37 0.79 -2.98
N ILE A 397 2.22 0.61 -3.62
CA ILE A 397 2.00 0.74 -5.07
C ILE A 397 0.84 1.68 -5.33
N GLY A 398 1.07 2.76 -6.06
CA GLY A 398 0.04 3.63 -6.59
C GLY A 398 -0.16 3.42 -8.10
N GLY A 399 -1.41 3.28 -8.55
CA GLY A 399 -1.74 3.11 -9.96
C GLY A 399 -2.90 3.99 -10.41
N MET A 400 -2.67 4.90 -11.36
CA MET A 400 -3.73 5.75 -11.89
C MET A 400 -3.97 5.47 -13.37
N GLY A 401 -5.14 4.89 -13.68
CA GLY A 401 -5.58 4.59 -15.04
C GLY A 401 -4.78 3.46 -15.71
N THR A 402 -4.11 2.61 -14.94
CA THR A 402 -3.38 1.48 -15.50
C THR A 402 -4.32 0.44 -16.11
N SER A 403 -3.88 -0.27 -17.15
CA SER A 403 -4.66 -1.34 -17.77
C SER A 403 -3.80 -2.55 -18.11
N ASN A 404 -4.43 -3.72 -18.24
CA ASN A 404 -3.76 -4.98 -18.57
C ASN A 404 -2.50 -5.24 -17.72
N THR A 405 -2.58 -5.00 -16.42
CA THR A 405 -1.45 -5.04 -15.50
C THR A 405 -1.49 -6.30 -14.66
N LEU A 406 -0.34 -6.99 -14.56
CA LEU A 406 -0.15 -8.17 -13.73
C LEU A 406 0.70 -7.83 -12.50
N ILE A 407 0.17 -8.13 -11.32
CA ILE A 407 0.89 -7.97 -10.05
C ILE A 407 0.82 -9.31 -9.33
N GLU A 408 1.96 -10.01 -9.25
CA GLU A 408 1.98 -11.38 -8.76
C GLU A 408 3.21 -11.72 -7.91
N ASP A 409 3.03 -12.63 -6.97
CA ASP A 409 4.10 -13.20 -6.14
C ASP A 409 4.89 -12.15 -5.33
N ASN A 410 4.33 -10.95 -5.08
CA ASN A 410 5.00 -9.91 -4.31
C ASN A 410 4.73 -10.05 -2.81
N VAL A 411 5.62 -9.48 -2.00
CA VAL A 411 5.40 -9.20 -0.58
C VAL A 411 5.27 -7.68 -0.42
N ILE A 412 4.15 -7.23 0.16
CA ILE A 412 3.90 -5.82 0.47
C ILE A 412 3.62 -5.74 1.96
N GLU A 413 4.46 -5.02 2.70
CA GLU A 413 4.35 -5.03 4.16
C GLU A 413 4.78 -3.70 4.80
N TRP A 414 4.22 -3.41 5.98
CA TRP A 414 4.59 -2.24 6.76
C TRP A 414 4.39 -0.91 6.02
N CYS A 415 3.42 -0.83 5.10
CA CYS A 415 3.03 0.43 4.48
C CYS A 415 2.04 1.18 5.38
N GLY A 416 1.97 2.52 5.23
CA GLY A 416 1.19 3.40 6.08
C GLY A 416 1.85 3.73 7.43
N TRP A 417 3.12 3.35 7.63
CA TRP A 417 3.83 3.53 8.90
C TRP A 417 4.00 5.00 9.33
N ALA A 418 3.96 5.92 8.37
CA ALA A 418 4.04 7.36 8.68
C ALA A 418 2.79 7.89 9.41
N ASP A 419 1.75 7.05 9.55
CA ASP A 419 0.46 7.45 10.12
C ASP A 419 -0.10 8.73 9.47
N ALA A 420 -0.08 8.72 8.15
CA ALA A 420 -0.51 9.84 7.33
C ALA A 420 -1.61 9.39 6.39
N GLU A 421 -2.55 10.29 6.09
CA GLU A 421 -3.59 10.06 5.08
C GLU A 421 -4.42 8.79 5.30
N ARG A 422 -4.73 8.44 6.55
CA ARG A 422 -5.44 7.21 6.95
C ARG A 422 -6.71 6.92 6.14
N GLY A 423 -7.49 7.94 5.85
CA GLY A 423 -8.74 7.86 5.06
C GLY A 423 -8.59 8.28 3.61
N TRP A 424 -7.37 8.53 3.15
CA TRP A 424 -7.07 9.06 1.84
C TRP A 424 -5.69 8.60 1.35
N GLU A 425 -5.62 7.83 0.30
CA GLU A 425 -4.44 7.26 -0.36
C GLU A 425 -3.71 6.14 0.39
N ALA A 426 -3.82 5.98 1.70
CA ALA A 426 -3.05 4.99 2.45
C ALA A 426 -3.45 3.54 2.13
N ALA A 427 -2.56 2.80 1.47
CA ALA A 427 -2.76 1.40 1.14
C ALA A 427 -1.44 0.65 0.85
N GLY A 428 -1.43 -0.68 0.97
CA GLY A 428 -0.37 -1.51 0.39
C GLY A 428 -0.33 -1.36 -1.13
N ALA A 429 -1.51 -1.35 -1.78
CA ALA A 429 -1.66 -1.03 -3.19
C ALA A 429 -2.97 -0.26 -3.43
N LYS A 430 -2.94 0.81 -4.23
CA LYS A 430 -4.12 1.60 -4.56
C LYS A 430 -4.22 1.87 -6.05
N PHE A 431 -5.43 1.70 -6.61
CA PHE A 431 -5.68 1.85 -8.03
C PHE A 431 -6.91 2.70 -8.31
N HIS A 432 -6.76 3.69 -9.20
CA HIS A 432 -7.85 4.48 -9.77
C HIS A 432 -8.01 4.14 -11.24
N ASN A 433 -9.23 3.91 -11.69
CA ASN A 433 -9.55 3.65 -13.10
C ASN A 433 -8.71 2.52 -13.73
N ALA A 434 -8.34 1.51 -12.95
CA ALA A 434 -7.65 0.35 -13.49
C ALA A 434 -8.60 -0.52 -14.32
N ARG A 435 -8.10 -1.11 -15.40
CA ARG A 435 -8.84 -2.05 -16.25
C ARG A 435 -8.03 -3.31 -16.49
N ASN A 436 -8.70 -4.46 -16.40
CA ASN A 436 -8.06 -5.75 -16.59
C ASN A 436 -6.82 -5.93 -15.70
N LEU A 437 -6.91 -5.52 -14.45
CA LEU A 437 -5.87 -5.73 -13.45
C LEU A 437 -5.99 -7.15 -12.91
N LEU A 438 -4.91 -7.93 -12.99
CA LEU A 438 -4.79 -9.21 -12.31
C LEU A 438 -3.80 -9.09 -11.14
N PHE A 439 -4.34 -9.04 -9.93
CA PHE A 439 -3.58 -9.01 -8.68
C PHE A 439 -3.68 -10.39 -8.02
N ARG A 440 -2.61 -11.20 -8.12
CA ARG A 440 -2.68 -12.59 -7.67
C ARG A 440 -1.45 -13.04 -6.91
N ARG A 441 -1.64 -13.99 -6.00
CA ARG A 441 -0.56 -14.64 -5.25
C ARG A 441 0.38 -13.67 -4.55
N ASN A 442 -0.16 -12.56 -4.07
CA ASN A 442 0.60 -11.61 -3.26
C ASN A 442 0.38 -11.85 -1.78
N VAL A 443 1.37 -11.55 -0.97
CA VAL A 443 1.27 -11.48 0.48
C VAL A 443 1.33 -10.00 0.87
N VAL A 444 0.21 -9.46 1.36
CA VAL A 444 0.07 -8.09 1.82
C VAL A 444 -0.24 -8.14 3.30
N ARG A 445 0.69 -7.71 4.13
CA ARG A 445 0.57 -7.89 5.58
C ARG A 445 1.19 -6.74 6.38
N HIS A 446 0.90 -6.73 7.69
CA HIS A 446 1.44 -5.74 8.62
C HIS A 446 1.18 -4.29 8.19
N MET A 447 -0.01 -4.03 7.65
CA MET A 447 -0.40 -2.67 7.27
C MET A 447 -0.64 -1.83 8.52
N ARG A 448 -0.16 -0.59 8.50
CA ARG A 448 -0.34 0.35 9.61
C ARG A 448 -1.02 1.61 9.11
N HIS A 449 -2.22 1.89 9.67
CA HIS A 449 -3.06 3.02 9.25
C HIS A 449 -3.40 3.04 7.75
N ALA A 450 -3.41 1.88 7.10
CA ALA A 450 -3.57 1.74 5.67
C ALA A 450 -4.41 0.49 5.32
N ASN A 451 -5.12 0.54 4.20
CA ASN A 451 -5.74 -0.66 3.63
C ASN A 451 -4.66 -1.62 3.09
N ALA A 452 -4.96 -2.90 2.97
CA ALA A 452 -4.06 -3.79 2.24
C ALA A 452 -4.12 -3.51 0.74
N ILE A 453 -5.34 -3.40 0.19
CA ILE A 453 -5.57 -2.97 -1.20
C ILE A 453 -6.82 -2.10 -1.31
N TRP A 454 -6.75 -1.10 -2.18
CA TRP A 454 -7.85 -0.18 -2.46
C TRP A 454 -8.07 -0.03 -3.97
N LEU A 455 -9.20 -0.51 -4.46
CA LEU A 455 -9.69 -0.22 -5.80
C LEU A 455 -10.64 0.96 -5.72
N ASP A 456 -10.11 2.17 -5.92
CA ASP A 456 -10.84 3.43 -5.87
C ASP A 456 -11.36 3.79 -7.26
N VAL A 457 -12.39 4.51 -7.36
CA VAL A 457 -13.10 5.05 -8.54
C VAL A 457 -12.83 4.38 -9.90
N GLY A 458 -13.88 3.81 -10.52
CA GLY A 458 -13.90 3.47 -11.94
C GLY A 458 -13.05 2.26 -12.36
N ASN A 459 -12.70 1.40 -11.42
CA ASN A 459 -12.01 0.15 -11.75
C ASN A 459 -12.96 -0.84 -12.45
N ALA A 460 -12.48 -1.56 -13.45
CA ALA A 460 -13.30 -2.45 -14.26
C ALA A 460 -12.55 -3.72 -14.64
N ASN A 461 -13.24 -4.85 -14.54
CA ASN A 461 -12.72 -6.17 -14.90
C ASN A 461 -11.41 -6.52 -14.16
N CYS A 462 -11.31 -6.12 -12.88
CA CYS A 462 -10.17 -6.37 -12.02
C CYS A 462 -10.43 -7.61 -11.16
N ARG A 463 -9.39 -8.44 -10.98
CA ARG A 463 -9.47 -9.65 -10.16
C ARG A 463 -8.38 -9.67 -9.09
N LEU A 464 -8.80 -9.87 -7.84
CA LEU A 464 -7.94 -10.11 -6.69
C LEU A 464 -8.07 -11.59 -6.31
N THR A 465 -7.10 -12.42 -6.63
CA THR A 465 -7.22 -13.87 -6.42
C THR A 465 -5.98 -14.50 -5.81
N ARG A 466 -6.19 -15.47 -4.92
CA ARG A 466 -5.13 -16.22 -4.25
C ARG A 466 -4.11 -15.31 -3.55
N ASN A 467 -4.59 -14.28 -2.85
CA ASN A 467 -3.74 -13.39 -2.05
C ASN A 467 -3.94 -13.67 -0.57
N VAL A 468 -2.96 -13.26 0.22
CA VAL A 468 -3.07 -13.13 1.66
C VAL A 468 -3.08 -11.64 2.00
N PHE A 469 -4.13 -11.19 2.69
CA PHE A 469 -4.27 -9.86 3.26
C PHE A 469 -4.42 -10.03 4.78
N ALA A 470 -3.36 -9.79 5.55
CA ALA A 470 -3.38 -10.13 6.98
C ALA A 470 -2.66 -9.11 7.87
N ASP A 471 -3.07 -9.04 9.13
CA ASP A 471 -2.58 -8.04 10.10
C ASP A 471 -2.67 -6.62 9.53
N VAL A 472 -3.89 -6.16 9.35
CA VAL A 472 -4.21 -4.87 8.74
C VAL A 472 -4.85 -3.95 9.78
N VAL A 473 -4.23 -2.81 10.04
CA VAL A 473 -4.77 -1.77 10.92
C VAL A 473 -5.24 -0.60 10.04
N SER A 474 -6.57 -0.43 9.92
CA SER A 474 -7.17 0.53 8.99
C SER A 474 -8.39 1.24 9.58
N VAL A 475 -8.61 2.48 9.18
CA VAL A 475 -9.87 3.23 9.41
C VAL A 475 -10.99 2.78 8.44
N SER A 476 -10.71 1.82 7.59
CA SER A 476 -11.63 1.28 6.59
C SER A 476 -11.62 -0.26 6.63
N ALA A 477 -10.88 -0.91 5.76
CA ALA A 477 -10.88 -2.36 5.61
C ALA A 477 -9.52 -2.89 5.12
N ALA A 478 -9.36 -4.21 5.10
CA ALA A 478 -8.23 -4.81 4.40
C ALA A 478 -8.38 -4.61 2.87
N VAL A 479 -9.55 -4.90 2.32
CA VAL A 479 -9.87 -4.69 0.91
C VAL A 479 -10.95 -3.62 0.79
N HIS A 480 -10.65 -2.52 0.10
CA HIS A 480 -11.59 -1.44 -0.11
C HIS A 480 -11.93 -1.32 -1.59
N MET A 481 -13.22 -1.48 -1.91
CA MET A 481 -13.80 -1.28 -3.25
C MET A 481 -14.62 -0.01 -3.23
N GLU A 482 -14.26 0.99 -4.01
CA GLU A 482 -14.93 2.30 -3.98
C GLU A 482 -15.37 2.75 -5.36
N MET A 483 -16.66 3.09 -5.48
CA MET A 483 -17.26 3.75 -6.65
C MET A 483 -16.92 3.05 -7.98
N THR A 484 -17.09 1.74 -8.04
CA THR A 484 -16.94 0.95 -9.27
C THR A 484 -18.30 0.46 -9.72
N THR A 485 -18.61 0.56 -11.01
CA THR A 485 -19.90 0.15 -11.60
C THR A 485 -19.77 -1.04 -12.54
N ASP A 486 -18.55 -1.42 -12.86
CA ASP A 486 -18.23 -2.58 -13.67
C ASP A 486 -17.92 -3.80 -12.77
N THR A 487 -18.01 -5.00 -13.35
CA THR A 487 -17.70 -6.24 -12.65
C THR A 487 -16.24 -6.29 -12.21
N ASN A 488 -16.04 -6.56 -10.93
CA ASN A 488 -14.74 -6.89 -10.33
C ASN A 488 -14.91 -8.14 -9.46
N GLN A 489 -13.80 -8.85 -9.15
CA GLN A 489 -13.86 -10.12 -8.44
C GLN A 489 -12.78 -10.24 -7.38
N ILE A 490 -13.17 -10.74 -6.21
CA ILE A 490 -12.30 -11.03 -5.06
C ILE A 490 -12.52 -12.50 -4.71
N ASP A 491 -11.55 -13.39 -5.00
CA ASP A 491 -11.74 -14.81 -4.80
C ASP A 491 -10.50 -15.54 -4.30
N ASN A 492 -10.72 -16.66 -3.62
CA ASN A 492 -9.66 -17.52 -3.10
C ASN A 492 -8.60 -16.79 -2.25
N ASN A 493 -8.96 -15.75 -1.53
CA ASN A 493 -8.04 -15.01 -0.66
C ASN A 493 -8.19 -15.45 0.80
N VAL A 494 -7.14 -15.23 1.59
CA VAL A 494 -7.20 -15.18 3.04
C VAL A 494 -7.16 -13.72 3.45
N ILE A 495 -8.20 -13.24 4.14
CA ILE A 495 -8.31 -11.90 4.72
C ILE A 495 -8.46 -12.09 6.22
N TRP A 496 -7.43 -11.72 7.01
CA TRP A 496 -7.38 -12.10 8.41
C TRP A 496 -6.75 -11.04 9.31
N ASP A 497 -7.28 -10.92 10.53
CA ASP A 497 -6.80 -9.98 11.55
C ASP A 497 -6.84 -8.53 11.06
N VAL A 498 -8.07 -8.01 10.88
CA VAL A 498 -8.31 -6.65 10.41
C VAL A 498 -8.81 -5.80 11.59
N ARG A 499 -7.98 -4.86 12.01
CA ARG A 499 -8.22 -4.05 13.20
C ARG A 499 -8.56 -2.61 12.84
N ASN A 500 -9.38 -1.99 13.68
CA ASN A 500 -9.69 -0.58 13.59
C ASN A 500 -8.48 0.26 14.05
N ALA A 501 -7.97 1.12 13.16
CA ALA A 501 -6.89 2.04 13.47
C ALA A 501 -7.27 3.11 14.54
N GLU A 502 -8.55 3.26 14.82
CA GLU A 502 -9.10 4.21 15.78
C GLU A 502 -10.04 3.49 16.75
N PRO A 503 -9.48 2.70 17.70
CA PRO A 503 -10.28 1.87 18.61
C PRO A 503 -11.36 2.66 19.35
N GLY A 504 -12.55 2.07 19.46
CA GLY A 504 -13.71 2.72 20.11
C GLY A 504 -14.49 3.67 19.21
N THR A 505 -14.09 3.83 17.93
CA THR A 505 -14.83 4.61 16.95
C THR A 505 -15.36 3.73 15.81
N PRO A 506 -16.52 4.08 15.19
CA PRO A 506 -17.00 3.36 14.01
C PRO A 506 -16.19 3.69 12.74
N GLY A 507 -15.21 4.60 12.81
CA GLY A 507 -14.60 5.22 11.65
C GLY A 507 -15.56 6.19 10.94
N GLN A 508 -15.07 6.93 9.95
CA GLN A 508 -15.84 7.97 9.25
C GLN A 508 -17.11 7.43 8.55
N ARG A 509 -17.12 6.15 8.18
CA ARG A 509 -18.22 5.51 7.41
C ARG A 509 -18.80 4.29 8.12
N GLY A 510 -18.42 4.05 9.37
CA GLY A 510 -18.86 2.91 10.15
C GLY A 510 -18.23 1.58 9.78
N CYS A 511 -17.24 1.56 8.89
CA CYS A 511 -16.64 0.34 8.33
C CYS A 511 -15.26 0.01 8.91
N ALA A 512 -14.70 0.84 9.79
CA ALA A 512 -13.33 0.68 10.29
C ALA A 512 -13.09 -0.72 10.87
N GLY A 513 -12.02 -1.37 10.43
CA GLY A 513 -11.68 -2.73 10.83
C GLY A 513 -12.49 -3.83 10.15
N SER A 514 -13.10 -3.58 9.00
CA SER A 514 -13.81 -4.60 8.21
C SER A 514 -12.86 -5.40 7.31
N GLY A 515 -13.21 -6.64 6.99
CA GLY A 515 -12.48 -7.44 6.02
C GLY A 515 -12.53 -6.85 4.62
N ILE A 516 -13.72 -6.65 4.10
CA ILE A 516 -13.98 -5.99 2.81
C ILE A 516 -14.95 -4.82 3.03
N PHE A 517 -14.61 -3.66 2.49
CA PHE A 517 -15.49 -2.50 2.43
C PHE A 517 -15.94 -2.25 0.99
N VAL A 518 -17.26 -2.31 0.77
CA VAL A 518 -17.92 -2.09 -0.52
C VAL A 518 -18.61 -0.73 -0.47
N ASN A 519 -17.96 0.29 -1.01
CA ASN A 519 -18.38 1.67 -0.95
C ASN A 519 -18.96 2.12 -2.29
N ALA A 520 -20.29 2.15 -2.40
CA ALA A 520 -21.00 2.56 -3.61
C ALA A 520 -20.49 1.82 -4.88
N THR A 521 -20.37 0.51 -4.78
CA THR A 521 -19.83 -0.38 -5.81
C THR A 521 -20.91 -1.35 -6.27
N ASP A 522 -21.01 -1.56 -7.58
CA ASP A 522 -21.93 -2.50 -8.20
C ASP A 522 -21.19 -3.74 -8.72
N LYS A 523 -21.93 -4.85 -8.87
CA LYS A 523 -21.52 -6.08 -9.58
C LYS A 523 -20.21 -6.71 -9.07
N LEU A 524 -19.90 -6.51 -7.79
CA LEU A 524 -18.74 -7.13 -7.16
C LEU A 524 -19.03 -8.60 -6.86
N ILE A 525 -18.11 -9.49 -7.25
CA ILE A 525 -18.14 -10.92 -6.90
C ILE A 525 -17.13 -11.16 -5.79
N VAL A 526 -17.61 -11.66 -4.63
CA VAL A 526 -16.78 -12.06 -3.48
C VAL A 526 -17.02 -13.54 -3.23
N ALA A 527 -16.07 -14.39 -3.61
CA ALA A 527 -16.31 -15.82 -3.58
C ALA A 527 -15.10 -16.64 -3.11
N GLN A 528 -15.37 -17.75 -2.40
CA GLN A 528 -14.34 -18.72 -2.01
C GLN A 528 -13.21 -18.11 -1.15
N ASN A 529 -13.45 -17.06 -0.38
CA ASN A 529 -12.46 -16.47 0.53
C ASN A 529 -12.60 -17.04 1.93
N LEU A 530 -11.52 -16.96 2.70
CA LEU A 530 -11.56 -16.97 4.16
C LEU A 530 -11.43 -15.53 4.64
N ILE A 531 -12.44 -15.01 5.34
CA ILE A 531 -12.44 -13.66 5.88
C ILE A 531 -12.75 -13.76 7.37
N GLY A 532 -11.85 -13.25 8.21
CA GLY A 532 -12.11 -13.38 9.63
C GLY A 532 -11.22 -12.54 10.53
N ARG A 533 -11.58 -12.61 11.83
CA ARG A 533 -10.93 -11.87 12.91
C ARG A 533 -10.89 -10.36 12.60
N CYS A 534 -12.09 -9.83 12.29
CA CYS A 534 -12.28 -8.42 11.98
C CYS A 534 -12.95 -7.70 13.18
N ASP A 535 -12.46 -6.53 13.55
CA ASP A 535 -13.08 -5.69 14.61
C ASP A 535 -14.50 -5.23 14.22
N ASN A 536 -14.85 -5.31 12.94
CA ASN A 536 -16.15 -4.92 12.41
C ASN A 536 -16.81 -6.08 11.65
N ALA A 537 -17.15 -5.91 10.40
CA ALA A 537 -17.81 -6.92 9.57
C ALA A 537 -16.82 -7.66 8.68
N ALA A 538 -17.12 -8.91 8.31
CA ALA A 538 -16.37 -9.57 7.26
C ALA A 538 -16.54 -8.83 5.92
N LEU A 539 -17.78 -8.40 5.61
CA LEU A 539 -18.07 -7.51 4.49
C LEU A 539 -19.02 -6.40 4.94
N PHE A 540 -18.66 -5.16 4.62
CA PHE A 540 -19.41 -3.97 4.96
C PHE A 540 -19.73 -3.17 3.70
N ALA A 541 -21.01 -3.07 3.31
CA ALA A 541 -21.45 -2.34 2.13
C ALA A 541 -22.21 -1.06 2.50
N ILE A 542 -21.95 0.01 1.75
CA ILE A 542 -22.72 1.27 1.82
C ILE A 542 -23.04 1.79 0.43
N THR A 543 -24.05 2.63 0.36
CA THR A 543 -24.37 3.44 -0.83
C THR A 543 -23.96 4.91 -0.61
N ARG A 544 -23.63 5.61 -1.68
CA ARG A 544 -23.27 7.03 -1.66
C ARG A 544 -23.95 7.79 -2.79
N PRO A 545 -25.29 7.96 -2.72
CA PRO A 545 -26.07 8.59 -3.80
C PRO A 545 -25.70 10.06 -4.01
N ASP A 546 -25.06 10.69 -3.03
CA ASP A 546 -24.58 12.06 -3.05
C ASP A 546 -23.31 12.28 -3.89
N ARG A 547 -22.62 11.20 -4.28
CA ARG A 547 -21.38 11.27 -5.09
C ARG A 547 -21.67 10.94 -6.55
N ARG A 548 -21.36 11.87 -7.44
CA ARG A 548 -21.45 11.64 -8.90
C ARG A 548 -20.50 10.52 -9.34
N GLY A 549 -20.99 9.59 -10.14
CA GLY A 549 -20.23 8.42 -10.61
C GLY A 549 -20.20 7.25 -9.63
N SER A 550 -20.88 7.36 -8.48
CA SER A 550 -21.08 6.24 -7.55
C SER A 550 -21.95 5.17 -8.19
N GLY A 551 -21.64 3.92 -7.87
CA GLY A 551 -22.56 2.80 -8.02
C GLY A 551 -23.74 2.93 -7.06
N THR A 552 -24.77 2.15 -7.33
CA THR A 552 -25.98 2.08 -6.52
C THR A 552 -25.86 1.08 -5.37
N GLY A 553 -24.75 0.32 -5.29
CA GLY A 553 -24.54 -0.74 -4.31
C GLY A 553 -25.29 -2.02 -4.64
N THR A 554 -25.55 -2.28 -5.92
CA THR A 554 -26.41 -3.38 -6.39
C THR A 554 -25.67 -4.41 -7.22
N GLY A 555 -26.25 -5.62 -7.30
CA GLY A 555 -25.72 -6.72 -8.09
C GLY A 555 -24.43 -7.33 -7.52
N ASN A 556 -24.12 -7.05 -6.25
CA ASN A 556 -23.00 -7.66 -5.56
C ASN A 556 -23.35 -9.08 -5.11
N VAL A 557 -22.44 -10.02 -5.31
CA VAL A 557 -22.61 -11.44 -4.96
C VAL A 557 -21.55 -11.86 -3.93
N VAL A 558 -22.00 -12.41 -2.81
CA VAL A 558 -21.13 -12.94 -1.76
C VAL A 558 -21.42 -14.43 -1.57
N SER A 559 -20.59 -15.28 -2.13
CA SER A 559 -20.89 -16.71 -2.17
C SER A 559 -19.72 -17.61 -1.82
N ASN A 560 -20.04 -18.74 -1.17
CA ASN A 560 -19.11 -19.81 -0.91
C ASN A 560 -17.88 -19.41 -0.07
N ASN A 561 -18.00 -18.37 0.75
CA ASN A 561 -16.91 -17.91 1.63
C ASN A 561 -16.98 -18.61 3.00
N ILE A 562 -15.87 -18.65 3.71
CA ILE A 562 -15.83 -18.86 5.15
C ILE A 562 -15.66 -17.49 5.83
N LEU A 563 -16.64 -17.11 6.64
CA LEU A 563 -16.65 -15.86 7.39
C LEU A 563 -16.58 -16.19 8.88
N ALA A 564 -15.51 -15.72 9.56
CA ALA A 564 -15.19 -16.20 10.91
C ALA A 564 -14.83 -15.07 11.87
N LYS A 565 -15.36 -15.16 13.11
CA LYS A 565 -14.88 -14.33 14.24
C LYS A 565 -14.82 -12.83 13.97
N CYS A 566 -15.86 -12.25 13.36
CA CYS A 566 -15.98 -10.80 13.21
C CYS A 566 -16.85 -10.24 14.34
N ASP A 567 -16.40 -9.14 14.95
CA ASP A 567 -16.99 -8.67 16.21
C ASP A 567 -18.37 -8.04 16.05
N ARG A 568 -18.63 -7.38 14.92
CA ARG A 568 -19.89 -6.69 14.70
C ARG A 568 -20.89 -7.51 13.88
N SER A 569 -20.50 -7.93 12.70
CA SER A 569 -21.40 -8.62 11.75
C SER A 569 -20.62 -9.53 10.82
N ALA A 570 -21.29 -10.56 10.30
CA ALA A 570 -20.80 -11.28 9.14
C ALA A 570 -20.91 -10.40 7.89
N LEU A 571 -22.15 -9.99 7.57
CA LEU A 571 -22.45 -9.16 6.42
C LEU A 571 -23.24 -7.92 6.85
N VAL A 572 -22.89 -6.79 6.26
CA VAL A 572 -23.68 -5.57 6.25
C VAL A 572 -23.99 -5.27 4.79
N PHE A 573 -25.18 -5.64 4.33
CA PHE A 573 -25.69 -5.37 3.01
C PHE A 573 -26.81 -4.31 3.10
N LEU A 574 -26.66 -3.24 2.37
CA LEU A 574 -27.60 -2.11 2.43
C LEU A 574 -28.54 -2.00 1.20
N HIS A 575 -28.55 -3.00 0.32
CA HIS A 575 -29.43 -2.99 -0.84
C HIS A 575 -30.01 -4.39 -1.14
N PRO A 576 -31.35 -4.52 -1.38
CA PRO A 576 -31.97 -5.82 -1.62
C PRO A 576 -31.62 -6.48 -2.94
N ALA A 577 -31.04 -5.75 -3.89
CA ALA A 577 -30.62 -6.30 -5.18
C ALA A 577 -29.20 -6.92 -5.14
N ASN A 578 -28.72 -7.32 -3.97
CA ASN A 578 -27.51 -8.10 -3.78
C ASN A 578 -27.86 -9.57 -3.50
N GLU A 579 -26.87 -10.45 -3.54
CA GLU A 579 -27.04 -11.88 -3.28
C GLU A 579 -25.97 -12.39 -2.31
N ALA A 580 -26.38 -13.27 -1.38
CA ALA A 580 -25.48 -14.03 -0.54
C ALA A 580 -25.97 -15.47 -0.44
N ASP A 581 -25.07 -16.47 -0.71
CA ASP A 581 -25.43 -17.88 -0.54
C ASP A 581 -24.20 -18.79 -0.47
N GLY A 582 -24.39 -19.99 0.09
CA GLY A 582 -23.35 -21.02 0.19
C GLY A 582 -22.21 -20.67 1.14
N ASN A 583 -22.37 -19.66 1.97
CA ASN A 583 -21.36 -19.21 2.92
C ASN A 583 -21.33 -20.09 4.18
N VAL A 584 -20.17 -20.15 4.83
CA VAL A 584 -20.01 -20.80 6.13
C VAL A 584 -19.70 -19.75 7.17
N TYR A 585 -20.53 -19.66 8.19
CA TYR A 585 -20.41 -18.69 9.27
C TYR A 585 -19.86 -19.36 10.53
N VAL A 586 -18.78 -18.84 11.09
CA VAL A 586 -18.11 -19.38 12.27
C VAL A 586 -18.08 -18.35 13.38
N GLY A 587 -18.75 -18.65 14.50
CA GLY A 587 -18.79 -17.77 15.67
C GLY A 587 -19.61 -16.48 15.50
N MET A 588 -20.55 -16.45 14.52
CA MET A 588 -21.30 -15.25 14.14
C MET A 588 -22.81 -15.50 13.91
N SER A 589 -23.40 -16.47 14.57
CA SER A 589 -24.76 -16.95 14.32
C SER A 589 -25.90 -15.92 14.44
N ALA A 590 -25.65 -14.80 15.11
CA ALA A 590 -26.67 -13.77 15.35
C ALA A 590 -26.26 -12.38 14.87
N ARG A 591 -25.43 -12.27 13.80
CA ARG A 591 -24.79 -11.01 13.46
C ARG A 591 -24.83 -10.66 11.99
N PHE A 592 -26.07 -10.40 11.51
CA PHE A 592 -26.31 -9.93 10.13
C PHE A 592 -27.01 -8.58 10.18
N GLN A 593 -26.64 -7.66 9.33
CA GLN A 593 -27.28 -6.36 9.19
C GLN A 593 -27.67 -6.15 7.74
N GLY A 594 -28.99 -6.05 7.48
CA GLY A 594 -29.53 -5.84 6.15
C GLY A 594 -30.08 -4.44 5.95
N TYR A 595 -30.53 -4.20 4.73
CA TYR A 595 -31.35 -3.06 4.38
C TYR A 595 -32.80 -3.32 4.80
N GLY A 596 -33.41 -2.43 5.59
CA GLY A 596 -34.82 -2.54 5.99
C GLY A 596 -35.37 -1.19 6.42
N GLU A 597 -36.71 -1.03 6.30
CA GLU A 597 -37.42 0.10 6.91
C GLU A 597 -37.33 -0.05 8.43
N GLY A 598 -36.65 0.87 9.07
CA GLY A 598 -36.38 0.84 10.49
C GLY A 598 -34.89 0.97 10.78
N ASP A 599 -34.49 0.81 12.02
CA ASP A 599 -33.09 0.94 12.41
C ASP A 599 -32.24 -0.16 11.76
N ALA A 600 -31.66 0.16 10.60
CA ALA A 600 -30.76 -0.72 9.83
C ALA A 600 -29.51 -1.18 10.61
N ARG A 601 -29.39 -0.81 11.90
CA ARG A 601 -28.30 -1.16 12.80
C ARG A 601 -28.61 -2.39 13.67
N GLN A 602 -29.81 -2.93 13.62
CA GLN A 602 -30.13 -4.13 14.38
C GLN A 602 -29.55 -5.37 13.72
N SER A 603 -28.71 -6.09 14.45
CA SER A 603 -28.25 -7.40 14.03
C SER A 603 -29.32 -8.44 14.20
N VAL A 604 -29.50 -9.29 13.19
CA VAL A 604 -30.43 -10.41 13.18
C VAL A 604 -29.67 -11.73 13.03
N ASP A 605 -30.31 -12.83 13.44
CA ASP A 605 -29.79 -14.18 13.22
C ASP A 605 -29.96 -14.63 11.75
N LEU A 606 -29.35 -15.75 11.40
CA LEU A 606 -29.34 -16.27 10.04
C LEU A 606 -30.76 -16.66 9.57
N GLU A 607 -31.63 -17.16 10.43
CA GLU A 607 -32.98 -17.54 10.07
C GLU A 607 -33.84 -16.31 9.76
N THR A 608 -33.74 -15.29 10.59
CA THR A 608 -34.42 -14.00 10.35
C THR A 608 -33.91 -13.34 9.09
N TRP A 609 -32.58 -13.39 8.85
CA TRP A 609 -31.94 -12.91 7.64
C TRP A 609 -32.47 -13.60 6.37
N ARG A 610 -32.54 -14.94 6.37
CA ARG A 610 -33.08 -15.75 5.28
C ARG A 610 -34.52 -15.37 4.97
N ARG A 611 -35.35 -15.30 6.00
CA ARG A 611 -36.78 -14.99 5.87
C ARG A 611 -37.02 -13.59 5.33
N ALA A 612 -36.21 -12.62 5.76
CA ALA A 612 -36.39 -11.22 5.37
C ALA A 612 -35.88 -10.94 3.95
N HIS A 613 -34.81 -11.61 3.50
CA HIS A 613 -34.11 -11.26 2.26
C HIS A 613 -34.09 -12.37 1.22
N GLY A 614 -34.35 -13.61 1.57
CA GLY A 614 -34.21 -14.77 0.69
C GLY A 614 -32.74 -15.15 0.42
N TRP A 615 -31.81 -14.57 1.16
CA TRP A 615 -30.37 -14.84 1.05
C TRP A 615 -29.92 -16.02 1.91
N ASP A 616 -28.75 -16.55 1.65
CA ASP A 616 -28.05 -17.57 2.47
C ASP A 616 -28.88 -18.85 2.69
N THR A 617 -29.71 -19.23 1.72
CA THR A 617 -30.58 -20.41 1.84
C THR A 617 -29.79 -21.71 1.95
N ASN A 618 -28.62 -21.78 1.32
CA ASN A 618 -27.70 -22.93 1.37
C ASN A 618 -26.49 -22.69 2.28
N SER A 619 -26.44 -21.56 2.98
CA SER A 619 -25.36 -21.24 3.90
C SER A 619 -25.54 -21.96 5.24
N VAL A 620 -24.46 -22.18 5.96
CA VAL A 620 -24.49 -22.90 7.24
C VAL A 620 -23.71 -22.15 8.32
N VAL A 621 -24.14 -22.34 9.57
CA VAL A 621 -23.33 -22.00 10.74
C VAL A 621 -22.54 -23.24 11.13
N ALA A 622 -21.24 -23.10 11.25
CA ALA A 622 -20.34 -24.20 11.60
C ALA A 622 -19.66 -23.94 12.94
N ASP A 623 -19.49 -25.02 13.71
CA ASP A 623 -18.57 -25.01 14.84
C ASP A 623 -17.17 -25.37 14.36
N ALA A 624 -16.30 -24.38 14.40
CA ALA A 624 -14.94 -24.53 13.91
C ALA A 624 -13.97 -23.62 14.69
N GLN A 625 -12.77 -24.13 14.89
CA GLN A 625 -11.64 -23.32 15.32
C GLN A 625 -10.80 -22.99 14.09
N ILE A 626 -10.69 -21.70 13.79
CA ILE A 626 -9.90 -21.21 12.66
C ILE A 626 -8.94 -20.16 13.18
N ASP A 627 -7.68 -20.25 12.78
CA ASP A 627 -6.68 -19.22 13.05
C ASP A 627 -5.68 -19.15 11.90
N PHE A 628 -5.09 -17.97 11.70
CA PHE A 628 -4.09 -17.74 10.68
C PHE A 628 -2.97 -16.88 11.24
N ASP A 629 -1.74 -17.36 11.11
CA ASP A 629 -0.54 -16.63 11.52
C ASP A 629 0.02 -15.88 10.29
N PRO A 630 0.00 -14.54 10.27
CA PRO A 630 0.49 -13.74 9.16
C PRO A 630 2.01 -13.81 8.97
N ASP A 631 2.78 -14.12 10.01
CA ASP A 631 4.24 -14.21 9.92
C ASP A 631 4.68 -15.51 9.27
N THR A 632 4.10 -16.61 9.71
CA THR A 632 4.43 -17.94 9.20
C THR A 632 3.55 -18.36 8.04
N LEU A 633 2.47 -17.65 7.75
CA LEU A 633 1.42 -18.01 6.77
C LEU A 633 0.81 -19.39 7.06
N GLN A 634 0.70 -19.74 8.34
CA GLN A 634 0.13 -21.00 8.79
C GLN A 634 -1.36 -20.81 9.05
N LEU A 635 -2.20 -21.56 8.31
CA LEU A 635 -3.63 -21.66 8.57
C LEU A 635 -3.89 -22.91 9.40
N THR A 636 -4.57 -22.73 10.53
CA THR A 636 -5.14 -23.82 11.32
C THR A 636 -6.65 -23.78 11.19
N MET A 637 -7.27 -24.90 10.85
CA MET A 637 -8.73 -25.00 10.73
C MET A 637 -9.20 -26.36 11.22
N ALA A 638 -9.84 -26.39 12.40
CA ALA A 638 -10.45 -27.58 12.97
C ALA A 638 -11.97 -27.43 12.93
N ILE A 639 -12.60 -28.09 11.97
CA ILE A 639 -14.05 -28.04 11.75
C ILE A 639 -14.66 -29.30 12.34
N GLN A 640 -15.71 -29.13 13.17
CA GLN A 640 -16.40 -30.23 13.85
C GLN A 640 -17.28 -31.05 12.91
N GLN A 641 -17.73 -30.44 11.81
CA GLN A 641 -18.61 -31.05 10.82
C GLN A 641 -18.05 -30.83 9.40
N PRO A 642 -18.30 -31.71 8.45
CA PRO A 642 -17.89 -31.49 7.06
C PRO A 642 -18.45 -30.18 6.51
N LEU A 643 -17.60 -29.42 5.82
CA LEU A 643 -18.03 -28.22 5.10
C LEU A 643 -19.00 -28.62 3.98
N PRO A 644 -20.05 -27.80 3.73
CA PRO A 644 -20.94 -28.06 2.61
C PRO A 644 -20.17 -28.03 1.30
N ARG A 645 -20.51 -28.93 0.41
CA ARG A 645 -20.01 -28.88 -0.95
C ARG A 645 -20.87 -27.93 -1.76
N VAL A 646 -20.23 -26.97 -2.36
CA VAL A 646 -20.86 -25.91 -3.15
C VAL A 646 -20.42 -26.00 -4.61
N ASN A 647 -21.25 -25.52 -5.52
CA ASN A 647 -20.85 -25.40 -6.91
C ASN A 647 -19.72 -24.37 -7.05
N ALA A 648 -18.77 -24.66 -7.91
CA ALA A 648 -17.72 -23.70 -8.21
C ALA A 648 -18.31 -22.44 -8.85
N VAL A 649 -17.82 -21.28 -8.43
CA VAL A 649 -18.11 -20.02 -9.11
C VAL A 649 -17.34 -19.97 -10.41
N ASN A 650 -17.94 -19.46 -11.48
CA ASN A 650 -17.30 -19.33 -12.78
C ASN A 650 -15.91 -18.67 -12.69
N HIS A 651 -14.97 -19.20 -13.43
CA HIS A 651 -13.58 -18.73 -13.50
C HIS A 651 -12.72 -18.97 -12.26
N ILE A 652 -13.21 -19.72 -11.26
CA ILE A 652 -12.43 -20.16 -10.09
C ILE A 652 -12.10 -21.64 -10.24
N GLU A 653 -11.07 -21.95 -11.00
CA GLU A 653 -10.70 -23.30 -11.38
C GLU A 653 -9.75 -23.98 -10.39
N ILE A 654 -8.99 -23.20 -9.61
CA ILE A 654 -8.04 -23.70 -8.62
C ILE A 654 -8.26 -23.04 -7.26
N ASP A 655 -7.78 -23.67 -6.20
CA ASP A 655 -7.81 -23.14 -4.84
C ASP A 655 -6.59 -22.25 -4.52
N ILE A 656 -6.49 -21.72 -3.30
CA ILE A 656 -5.40 -20.83 -2.92
C ILE A 656 -4.03 -21.50 -3.02
N LEU A 657 -3.95 -22.81 -2.84
CA LEU A 657 -2.72 -23.59 -2.94
C LEU A 657 -2.38 -24.00 -4.39
N GLY A 658 -3.30 -23.75 -5.34
CA GLY A 658 -3.13 -24.12 -6.75
C GLY A 658 -3.65 -25.50 -7.10
N ASN A 659 -4.38 -26.16 -6.20
CA ASN A 659 -5.01 -27.44 -6.49
C ASN A 659 -6.26 -27.23 -7.34
N ASP A 660 -6.57 -28.22 -8.20
CA ASP A 660 -7.82 -28.21 -8.96
C ASP A 660 -9.03 -28.15 -8.02
N ALA A 661 -9.89 -27.19 -8.26
CA ALA A 661 -11.06 -26.97 -7.44
C ALA A 661 -12.20 -27.95 -7.74
N GLY A 662 -12.26 -28.50 -8.94
CA GLY A 662 -13.36 -29.35 -9.40
C GLY A 662 -14.68 -28.59 -9.61
N ALA A 663 -15.70 -29.27 -10.10
CA ALA A 663 -17.04 -28.70 -10.32
C ALA A 663 -17.77 -28.39 -8.99
N THR A 664 -17.50 -29.17 -7.96
CA THR A 664 -18.00 -28.96 -6.60
C THR A 664 -16.83 -29.01 -5.62
N ARG A 665 -16.81 -28.10 -4.67
CA ARG A 665 -15.71 -27.92 -3.71
C ARG A 665 -16.23 -27.50 -2.33
N ALA A 666 -15.37 -27.52 -1.33
CA ALA A 666 -15.70 -26.91 -0.05
C ALA A 666 -15.82 -25.38 -0.20
N ALA A 667 -16.65 -24.74 0.62
CA ALA A 667 -16.62 -23.30 0.77
C ALA A 667 -15.25 -22.82 1.32
N GLY A 668 -14.86 -21.61 1.01
CA GLY A 668 -13.59 -21.03 1.41
C GLY A 668 -12.45 -21.30 0.42
N PRO A 669 -11.22 -20.89 0.75
CA PRO A 669 -10.10 -20.86 -0.19
C PRO A 669 -9.45 -22.25 -0.45
N LEU A 670 -9.76 -23.25 0.35
CA LEU A 670 -9.28 -24.63 0.18
C LEU A 670 -10.37 -25.49 -0.45
N ALA A 671 -10.13 -26.03 -1.64
CA ALA A 671 -11.14 -26.78 -2.37
C ALA A 671 -11.52 -28.11 -1.69
N ASN A 672 -10.54 -28.79 -1.12
CA ASN A 672 -10.71 -30.09 -0.50
C ASN A 672 -9.85 -30.21 0.77
N PRO A 673 -10.24 -29.59 1.89
CA PRO A 673 -9.45 -29.60 3.12
C PRO A 673 -9.30 -31.01 3.73
N GLY A 674 -10.26 -31.93 3.47
CA GLY A 674 -10.19 -33.28 4.00
C GLY A 674 -10.14 -33.36 5.52
N ALA A 675 -9.30 -34.24 6.05
CA ALA A 675 -9.05 -34.37 7.49
C ALA A 675 -7.85 -33.58 7.98
N GLN A 676 -7.13 -32.90 7.09
CA GLN A 676 -5.99 -32.03 7.46
C GLN A 676 -6.50 -30.84 8.27
N ARG A 677 -5.70 -30.37 9.19
CA ARG A 677 -6.04 -29.25 10.07
C ARG A 677 -5.10 -28.06 9.97
N GLU A 678 -3.98 -28.22 9.31
CA GLU A 678 -2.94 -27.20 9.21
C GLU A 678 -2.41 -27.13 7.78
N TRP A 679 -2.25 -25.92 7.27
CA TRP A 679 -1.74 -25.65 5.92
C TRP A 679 -0.75 -24.48 5.95
N LYS A 680 0.34 -24.63 5.24
CA LYS A 680 1.18 -23.50 4.85
C LYS A 680 0.50 -22.80 3.67
N VAL A 681 -0.11 -21.65 3.89
CA VAL A 681 -0.82 -20.90 2.86
C VAL A 681 0.08 -19.78 2.34
N ASP A 682 1.16 -20.15 1.68
CA ASP A 682 1.96 -19.22 0.91
C ASP A 682 1.51 -19.31 -0.55
N PRO A 683 0.79 -18.30 -1.07
CA PRO A 683 0.22 -18.39 -2.42
C PRO A 683 1.26 -18.20 -3.52
N ARG A 684 2.45 -17.71 -3.19
CA ARG A 684 3.47 -17.34 -4.17
C ARG A 684 4.05 -18.57 -4.86
N SER A 685 4.13 -18.53 -6.17
CA SER A 685 4.65 -19.64 -6.97
C SER A 685 6.17 -19.82 -6.82
N GLN A 686 6.88 -18.74 -6.56
CA GLN A 686 8.32 -18.72 -6.29
C GLN A 686 8.60 -17.67 -5.20
N PRO A 687 8.52 -18.06 -3.92
CA PRO A 687 8.78 -17.14 -2.83
C PRO A 687 10.22 -16.63 -2.90
N THR A 688 10.40 -15.31 -2.96
CA THR A 688 11.71 -14.70 -2.70
C THR A 688 11.97 -14.80 -1.21
N ALA A 689 13.17 -15.25 -0.82
CA ALA A 689 13.60 -15.16 0.57
C ALA A 689 13.59 -13.66 0.94
N VAL A 690 12.77 -13.31 1.92
CA VAL A 690 12.87 -11.99 2.55
C VAL A 690 14.19 -11.98 3.32
N PRO A 691 15.13 -11.07 3.05
CA PRO A 691 16.30 -10.97 3.91
C PRO A 691 15.84 -10.75 5.34
N ASP A 692 16.29 -11.59 6.27
CA ASP A 692 16.03 -11.44 7.70
C ASP A 692 16.58 -10.08 8.16
N GLY A 693 15.76 -9.07 8.05
CA GLY A 693 16.01 -7.70 8.48
C GLY A 693 15.42 -7.50 9.85
N ARG A 694 16.09 -8.06 10.86
CA ARG A 694 15.96 -7.78 12.29
C ARG A 694 14.56 -7.70 12.89
N ALA A 695 14.42 -8.62 13.83
CA ALA A 695 13.62 -8.58 15.05
C ALA A 695 12.43 -7.62 15.04
N SER A 696 11.28 -8.25 14.96
CA SER A 696 10.03 -7.74 15.50
C SER A 696 10.27 -6.82 16.70
N ARG A 697 10.02 -5.54 16.58
CA ARG A 697 9.53 -4.82 17.72
C ARG A 697 8.09 -5.34 17.93
N ARG A 698 7.97 -6.30 18.85
CA ARG A 698 6.71 -6.54 19.53
C ARG A 698 6.46 -5.28 20.34
N ASP A 699 5.40 -4.61 20.03
CA ASP A 699 4.34 -3.98 20.84
C ASP A 699 3.59 -2.93 20.01
#